data_38e577e25ee40d216af48c3955973d57
#
_entry.id   38e577e25ee40d216af48c3955973d57
#
_cell.length_a   1.000
_cell.length_b   1.000
_cell.length_c   1.000
_cell.angle_alpha   90.00
_cell.angle_beta   90.00
_cell.angle_gamma   90.00
#
_symmetry.space_group_name_H-M   'P 1'
#
loop_
_entity.id
_entity.type
_entity.pdbx_description
1 polymer ?
#
loop_
_entity_poly.entity_id
_entity_poly.type
_entity_poly.pdbx_seq_one_letter_code
_entity_poly.pdbx_strand_id
1 'polypeptide(L)'
;MKTTPDEPATERRRIGELLVSNGLLTPDELKAALRVQADADGGSRRRLGQVVVDLGYLTEHQLAQALADLLGLELVDLTSHNLEVGFTRMLPRQVAERNRMLVIGRTGVNGHGIKVAAADPTNVVALDDVRLYTGATALTVVVCTDSQIREQLGRAWSLVESDGELSISPDDEELVDADEDDLTTAADQAPTVRLATGIVAEAVRVGASDIHVEPQSDGLRIRYRVDGLLRDAMRVPKSAAAALVSRLKIVSGLDIAERRVPQDGRTRLHIDGKTVDARVSTLPSVHGEKVVIRLLASSDTVPTLEELGLDDSQLEALVAGCLAPQGLVLITGPTGSGKTHTLYSALSRVSTADKNVVTLEDPVEIQLAGITQVQTNERTGLTFTTGLRSVLRQDPDVVLVGEVRDSATAELALQASLTGHLVLTTLHTNDAVAALTRLVDMGIEPFLIASSLTLVVAQRLVRRPCRDCAEPYEPSERVLTALGLREADLDGATPIHGRGCAACGNTGFRGRVGIFEVLPVTASVRSALIHTPNEDAVGAAARAAGMTSLRTAGLARARRGETTFEEVLRVTQVDVADGRRCASCNRDLADDMVACPWCTAVVNDADSSHCTSCARPLEPDWKICPWCRVSRVSQNSKVADDDATSTGAGSPVVQLQDRRRSPRKK
;
A
#
# COMPACT_ATOMS: atom_id res chain seq x y z
N MET A 1 67.17 -18.70 27.78
CA MET A 1 67.57 -17.93 26.59
C MET A 1 66.96 -18.58 25.37
N LYS A 2 65.89 -17.99 24.86
CA LYS A 2 65.49 -18.01 23.44
C LYS A 2 64.33 -16.96 23.34
N THR A 3 64.71 -15.84 22.80
CA THR A 3 63.89 -14.71 22.44
C THR A 3 62.97 -15.09 21.29
N THR A 4 61.67 -14.91 21.44
CA THR A 4 60.68 -14.85 20.38
C THR A 4 60.68 -13.46 19.76
N PRO A 5 60.52 -13.32 18.42
CA PRO A 5 60.59 -12.02 17.76
C PRO A 5 59.36 -11.17 18.01
N ASP A 6 59.62 -9.86 18.17
CA ASP A 6 58.69 -8.75 18.21
C ASP A 6 57.70 -8.84 17.03
N GLU A 7 56.38 -8.88 17.34
CA GLU A 7 55.36 -8.48 16.40
C GLU A 7 55.37 -6.95 16.27
N PRO A 8 55.32 -6.37 15.06
CA PRO A 8 55.31 -4.94 14.89
C PRO A 8 54.02 -4.34 15.49
N ALA A 9 54.17 -3.43 16.42
CA ALA A 9 53.13 -2.58 16.96
C ALA A 9 52.38 -1.89 15.78
N THR A 10 51.15 -2.31 15.52
CA THR A 10 50.25 -1.66 14.57
C THR A 10 50.07 -0.22 15.06
N GLU A 11 50.68 0.74 14.35
CA GLU A 11 50.45 2.18 14.57
C GLU A 11 48.93 2.44 14.54
N ARG A 12 48.39 2.86 15.69
CA ARG A 12 47.01 3.30 15.81
C ARG A 12 46.81 4.55 14.95
N ARG A 13 46.42 4.37 13.68
CA ARG A 13 46.06 5.51 12.81
C ARG A 13 44.92 6.30 13.46
N ARG A 14 45.06 7.60 13.52
CA ARG A 14 44.02 8.49 14.05
C ARG A 14 42.88 8.55 13.02
N ILE A 15 41.63 8.59 13.50
CA ILE A 15 40.45 8.60 12.64
C ILE A 15 40.51 9.69 11.56
N GLY A 16 41.03 10.89 11.87
CA GLY A 16 41.18 11.97 10.88
C GLY A 16 42.14 11.61 9.74
N GLU A 17 43.23 10.92 10.02
CA GLU A 17 44.21 10.45 9.04
C GLU A 17 43.59 9.36 8.12
N LEU A 18 42.76 8.49 8.69
CA LEU A 18 42.06 7.46 7.96
C LEU A 18 41.02 8.07 7.01
N LEU A 19 40.23 9.04 7.45
CA LEU A 19 39.24 9.72 6.62
C LEU A 19 39.88 10.41 5.42
N VAL A 20 41.07 11.00 5.60
CA VAL A 20 41.86 11.60 4.51
C VAL A 20 42.45 10.54 3.59
N SER A 21 43.01 9.46 4.14
CA SER A 21 43.60 8.37 3.32
C SER A 21 42.58 7.62 2.47
N ASN A 22 41.34 7.55 2.93
CA ASN A 22 40.23 6.93 2.19
C ASN A 22 39.52 7.92 1.24
N GLY A 23 40.04 9.15 1.11
CA GLY A 23 39.47 10.17 0.20
C GLY A 23 38.11 10.72 0.66
N LEU A 24 37.70 10.45 1.89
CA LEU A 24 36.45 10.92 2.47
C LEU A 24 36.54 12.38 2.97
N LEU A 25 37.74 12.86 3.29
CA LEU A 25 38.02 14.24 3.66
C LEU A 25 39.26 14.74 2.93
N THR A 26 39.26 16.00 2.60
CA THR A 26 40.49 16.69 2.18
C THR A 26 41.34 17.10 3.40
N PRO A 27 42.65 17.26 3.27
CA PRO A 27 43.51 17.75 4.36
C PRO A 27 43.07 19.13 4.92
N ASP A 28 42.47 19.96 4.08
CA ASP A 28 42.03 21.30 4.50
C ASP A 28 40.70 21.25 5.27
N GLU A 29 39.78 20.38 4.89
CA GLU A 29 38.54 20.10 5.64
C GLU A 29 38.86 19.52 7.02
N LEU A 30 39.81 18.58 7.10
CA LEU A 30 40.27 18.06 8.39
C LEU A 30 40.86 19.15 9.28
N LYS A 31 41.68 20.07 8.73
CA LYS A 31 42.20 21.21 9.47
C LYS A 31 41.10 22.16 9.96
N ALA A 32 40.09 22.43 9.11
CA ALA A 32 38.94 23.24 9.47
C ALA A 32 38.14 22.60 10.63
N ALA A 33 37.84 21.30 10.54
CA ALA A 33 37.16 20.56 11.60
C ALA A 33 37.92 20.55 12.92
N LEU A 34 39.24 20.38 12.87
CA LEU A 34 40.10 20.44 14.07
C LEU A 34 40.13 21.83 14.73
N ARG A 35 40.06 22.92 13.94
CA ARG A 35 39.93 24.29 14.48
C ARG A 35 38.59 24.45 15.19
N VAL A 36 37.47 24.08 14.57
CA VAL A 36 36.14 24.15 15.18
C VAL A 36 36.07 23.29 16.45
N GLN A 37 36.77 22.14 16.48
CA GLN A 37 36.87 21.31 17.67
C GLN A 37 37.69 22.00 18.79
N ALA A 38 38.73 22.75 18.44
CA ALA A 38 39.59 23.46 19.40
C ALA A 38 38.94 24.73 19.94
N ASP A 39 38.13 25.44 19.11
CA ASP A 39 37.48 26.71 19.45
C ASP A 39 36.21 26.54 20.29
N ALA A 40 35.76 25.30 20.55
CA ALA A 40 34.61 25.03 21.39
C ALA A 40 34.96 25.27 22.88
N ASP A 41 34.98 26.51 23.30
CA ASP A 41 35.08 26.96 24.69
C ASP A 41 33.83 26.56 25.49
N GLY A 42 34.00 25.70 26.48
CA GLY A 42 32.94 25.40 27.46
C GLY A 42 32.65 23.92 27.69
N GLY A 43 33.58 23.23 28.36
CA GLY A 43 33.23 22.05 29.19
C GLY A 43 32.91 20.72 28.53
N SER A 44 32.61 20.63 27.25
CA SER A 44 32.38 19.38 26.56
C SER A 44 33.14 19.33 25.23
N ARG A 45 34.25 18.59 25.24
CA ARG A 45 35.09 18.37 24.04
C ARG A 45 34.26 17.62 22.98
N ARG A 46 33.76 18.32 21.97
CA ARG A 46 33.08 17.70 20.83
C ARG A 46 34.04 16.72 20.13
N ARG A 47 33.54 15.56 19.73
CA ARG A 47 34.33 14.56 19.00
C ARG A 47 34.53 14.97 17.57
N LEU A 48 35.69 14.71 16.98
CA LEU A 48 36.03 15.10 15.61
C LEU A 48 35.02 14.55 14.60
N GLY A 49 34.59 13.30 14.74
CA GLY A 49 33.58 12.69 13.87
C GLY A 49 32.26 13.46 13.84
N GLN A 50 31.80 13.95 15.00
CA GLN A 50 30.59 14.75 15.08
C GLN A 50 30.75 16.14 14.45
N VAL A 51 31.89 16.77 14.67
CA VAL A 51 32.20 18.07 14.04
C VAL A 51 32.22 17.99 12.52
N VAL A 52 32.78 16.91 11.98
CA VAL A 52 32.86 16.68 10.52
C VAL A 52 31.47 16.47 9.90
N VAL A 53 30.58 15.77 10.61
CA VAL A 53 29.19 15.59 10.19
C VAL A 53 28.40 16.89 10.31
N ASP A 54 28.54 17.64 11.42
CA ASP A 54 27.87 18.92 11.64
C ASP A 54 28.27 19.98 10.59
N LEU A 55 29.54 19.93 10.11
CA LEU A 55 30.03 20.78 9.02
C LEU A 55 29.59 20.32 7.62
N GLY A 56 28.90 19.18 7.52
CA GLY A 56 28.42 18.63 6.27
C GLY A 56 29.49 18.03 5.36
N TYR A 57 30.71 17.77 5.88
CA TYR A 57 31.79 17.17 5.11
C TYR A 57 31.60 15.67 4.92
N LEU A 58 30.94 14.99 5.88
CA LEU A 58 30.57 13.57 5.81
C LEU A 58 29.12 13.35 6.24
N THR A 59 28.51 12.29 5.71
CA THR A 59 27.26 11.76 6.27
C THR A 59 27.54 10.90 7.51
N GLU A 60 26.55 10.75 8.41
CA GLU A 60 26.66 9.83 9.55
C GLU A 60 26.99 8.40 9.12
N HIS A 61 26.46 7.96 7.97
CA HIS A 61 26.71 6.62 7.44
C HIS A 61 28.16 6.43 6.99
N GLN A 62 28.74 7.42 6.31
CA GLN A 62 30.16 7.40 5.91
C GLN A 62 31.09 7.38 7.13
N LEU A 63 30.74 8.12 8.17
CA LEU A 63 31.48 8.10 9.44
C LEU A 63 31.38 6.73 10.12
N ALA A 64 30.18 6.14 10.21
CA ALA A 64 29.96 4.83 10.82
C ALA A 64 30.70 3.73 10.06
N GLN A 65 30.72 3.77 8.71
CA GLN A 65 31.48 2.84 7.89
C GLN A 65 32.98 2.97 8.14
N ALA A 66 33.50 4.19 8.18
CA ALA A 66 34.93 4.42 8.46
C ALA A 66 35.37 3.94 9.85
N LEU A 67 34.48 4.07 10.86
CA LEU A 67 34.71 3.54 12.20
C LEU A 67 34.68 2.01 12.23
N ALA A 68 33.74 1.40 11.50
CA ALA A 68 33.63 -0.05 11.38
C ALA A 68 34.89 -0.64 10.71
N ASP A 69 35.37 -0.03 9.63
CA ASP A 69 36.58 -0.45 8.92
C ASP A 69 37.84 -0.29 9.77
N LEU A 70 37.95 0.84 10.51
CA LEU A 70 39.09 1.11 11.39
C LEU A 70 39.24 0.10 12.52
N LEU A 71 38.11 -0.32 13.07
CA LEU A 71 38.07 -1.18 14.27
C LEU A 71 37.83 -2.65 13.93
N GLY A 72 37.59 -2.98 12.65
CA GLY A 72 37.25 -4.34 12.22
C GLY A 72 35.92 -4.81 12.79
N LEU A 73 34.94 -3.90 12.96
CA LEU A 73 33.63 -4.17 13.52
C LEU A 73 32.58 -4.28 12.41
N GLU A 74 31.49 -5.00 12.69
CA GLU A 74 30.33 -5.10 11.81
C GLU A 74 29.55 -3.78 11.80
N LEU A 75 29.24 -3.23 10.62
CA LEU A 75 28.26 -2.14 10.47
C LEU A 75 26.86 -2.74 10.38
N VAL A 76 25.95 -2.30 11.25
CA VAL A 76 24.57 -2.81 11.31
C VAL A 76 23.59 -1.67 11.06
N ASP A 77 22.63 -1.92 10.18
CA ASP A 77 21.49 -1.05 9.98
C ASP A 77 20.38 -1.38 10.99
N LEU A 78 20.20 -0.52 11.99
CA LEU A 78 19.20 -0.69 13.03
C LEU A 78 17.77 -0.43 12.54
N THR A 79 17.57 0.15 11.36
CA THR A 79 16.24 0.40 10.82
C THR A 79 15.55 -0.88 10.37
N SER A 80 16.33 -1.88 9.98
CA SER A 80 15.87 -3.23 9.64
C SER A 80 15.79 -4.19 10.85
N HIS A 81 16.28 -3.77 12.02
CA HIS A 81 16.28 -4.60 13.22
C HIS A 81 14.96 -4.47 13.98
N ASN A 82 14.28 -5.59 14.17
CA ASN A 82 13.16 -5.67 15.09
C ASN A 82 13.69 -5.64 16.53
N LEU A 83 13.38 -4.56 17.25
CA LEU A 83 13.74 -4.43 18.66
C LEU A 83 12.97 -5.46 19.50
N GLU A 84 13.71 -6.32 20.19
CA GLU A 84 13.14 -7.04 21.32
C GLU A 84 13.16 -6.11 22.55
N VAL A 85 11.99 -5.68 22.99
CA VAL A 85 11.82 -4.75 24.13
C VAL A 85 12.56 -5.23 25.39
N GLY A 86 12.74 -6.55 25.56
CA GLY A 86 13.50 -7.14 26.65
C GLY A 86 14.98 -6.75 26.64
N PHE A 87 15.61 -6.58 25.48
CA PHE A 87 17.03 -6.21 25.39
C PHE A 87 17.25 -4.71 25.58
N THR A 88 16.35 -3.87 25.05
CA THR A 88 16.47 -2.42 25.19
C THR A 88 16.37 -1.96 26.64
N ARG A 89 15.67 -2.72 27.50
CA ARG A 89 15.52 -2.46 28.94
C ARG A 89 16.71 -2.92 29.79
N MET A 90 17.68 -3.62 29.24
CA MET A 90 18.87 -4.04 29.98
C MET A 90 19.77 -2.86 30.34
N LEU A 91 19.61 -1.70 29.67
CA LEU A 91 20.26 -0.44 30.00
C LEU A 91 19.21 0.56 30.48
N PRO A 92 19.46 1.35 31.56
CA PRO A 92 18.62 2.49 31.89
C PRO A 92 18.62 3.52 30.75
N ARG A 93 17.46 4.17 30.49
CA ARG A 93 17.31 5.17 29.42
C ARG A 93 18.42 6.22 29.42
N GLN A 94 18.65 6.86 30.58
CA GLN A 94 19.66 7.90 30.69
C GLN A 94 21.08 7.42 30.33
N VAL A 95 21.39 6.15 30.61
CA VAL A 95 22.68 5.54 30.27
C VAL A 95 22.77 5.27 28.75
N ALA A 96 21.71 4.72 28.17
CA ALA A 96 21.62 4.42 26.73
C ALA A 96 21.69 5.71 25.89
N GLU A 97 20.94 6.75 26.27
CA GLU A 97 20.92 8.06 25.59
C GLU A 97 22.26 8.79 25.72
N ARG A 98 22.81 8.85 26.94
CA ARG A 98 24.10 9.49 27.20
C ARG A 98 25.24 8.83 26.44
N ASN A 99 25.27 7.52 26.43
CA ASN A 99 26.34 6.74 25.86
C ASN A 99 26.14 6.44 24.35
N ARG A 100 24.94 6.74 23.80
CA ARG A 100 24.58 6.41 22.40
C ARG A 100 24.82 4.94 22.07
N MET A 101 24.29 4.06 22.94
CA MET A 101 24.42 2.61 22.84
C MET A 101 23.08 1.92 23.10
N LEU A 102 22.87 0.81 22.41
CA LEU A 102 21.64 0.01 22.52
C LEU A 102 21.99 -1.47 22.55
N VAL A 103 21.40 -2.22 23.48
CA VAL A 103 21.49 -3.69 23.48
C VAL A 103 20.50 -4.22 22.44
N ILE A 104 21.01 -5.00 21.47
CA ILE A 104 20.22 -5.50 20.34
C ILE A 104 20.07 -7.02 20.30
N GLY A 105 20.71 -7.74 21.21
CA GLY A 105 20.59 -9.19 21.27
C GLY A 105 21.57 -9.87 22.22
N ARG A 106 21.48 -11.19 22.28
CA ARG A 106 22.45 -12.05 23.01
C ARG A 106 23.36 -12.78 22.04
N THR A 107 24.58 -13.07 22.49
CA THR A 107 25.58 -13.82 21.72
C THR A 107 26.20 -14.95 22.55
N GLY A 108 26.81 -15.92 21.85
CA GLY A 108 27.47 -17.08 22.48
C GLY A 108 26.57 -18.31 22.66
N VAL A 109 27.17 -19.50 22.68
CA VAL A 109 26.49 -20.80 22.75
C VAL A 109 25.65 -20.97 24.02
N ASN A 110 25.97 -20.23 25.11
CA ASN A 110 25.26 -20.26 26.38
C ASN A 110 24.44 -18.99 26.64
N GLY A 111 24.31 -18.06 25.69
CA GLY A 111 23.52 -16.82 25.84
C GLY A 111 24.07 -15.79 26.85
N HIS A 112 25.31 -15.95 27.32
CA HIS A 112 25.94 -15.04 28.29
C HIS A 112 26.64 -13.82 27.67
N GLY A 113 26.81 -13.78 26.36
CA GLY A 113 27.30 -12.62 25.62
C GLY A 113 26.16 -11.69 25.22
N ILE A 114 26.45 -10.40 25.06
CA ILE A 114 25.48 -9.39 24.62
C ILE A 114 25.99 -8.70 23.36
N LYS A 115 25.10 -8.51 22.37
CA LYS A 115 25.35 -7.72 21.15
C LYS A 115 24.89 -6.28 21.41
N VAL A 116 25.81 -5.32 21.27
CA VAL A 116 25.60 -3.90 21.55
C VAL A 116 25.84 -3.09 20.29
N ALA A 117 24.86 -2.31 19.87
CA ALA A 117 25.01 -1.31 18.83
C ALA A 117 25.51 0.01 19.45
N ALA A 118 26.54 0.58 18.87
CA ALA A 118 27.17 1.80 19.35
C ALA A 118 27.42 2.79 18.19
N ALA A 119 27.08 4.06 18.40
CA ALA A 119 27.48 5.13 17.49
C ALA A 119 28.96 5.46 17.60
N ASP A 120 29.52 5.24 18.79
CA ASP A 120 30.95 5.39 19.07
C ASP A 120 31.48 4.18 19.84
N PRO A 121 31.98 3.17 19.13
CA PRO A 121 32.55 1.98 19.75
C PRO A 121 33.88 2.22 20.48
N THR A 122 34.48 3.41 20.35
CA THR A 122 35.75 3.76 21.03
C THR A 122 35.54 4.23 22.47
N ASN A 123 34.31 4.43 22.91
CA ASN A 123 33.97 4.85 24.27
C ASN A 123 34.01 3.68 25.24
N VAL A 124 35.19 3.38 25.74
CA VAL A 124 35.43 2.26 26.69
C VAL A 124 34.61 2.41 27.98
N VAL A 125 34.46 3.64 28.48
CA VAL A 125 33.65 3.90 29.69
C VAL A 125 32.18 3.53 29.48
N ALA A 126 31.65 3.85 28.32
CA ALA A 126 30.29 3.48 27.96
C ALA A 126 30.11 1.95 27.81
N LEU A 127 31.11 1.25 27.27
CA LEU A 127 31.10 -0.21 27.19
C LEU A 127 31.17 -0.88 28.56
N ASP A 128 31.92 -0.27 29.51
CA ASP A 128 31.98 -0.74 30.89
C ASP A 128 30.65 -0.48 31.62
N ASP A 129 29.98 0.65 31.39
CA ASP A 129 28.61 0.88 31.85
C ASP A 129 27.66 -0.23 31.34
N VAL A 130 27.74 -0.59 30.05
CA VAL A 130 26.92 -1.68 29.51
C VAL A 130 27.20 -3.00 30.23
N ARG A 131 28.48 -3.33 30.52
CA ARG A 131 28.83 -4.55 31.29
C ARG A 131 28.25 -4.52 32.70
N LEU A 132 28.34 -3.37 33.36
CA LEU A 132 27.86 -3.19 34.73
C LEU A 132 26.34 -3.41 34.83
N TYR A 133 25.57 -2.78 33.92
CA TYR A 133 24.09 -2.87 33.95
C TYR A 133 23.55 -4.20 33.45
N THR A 134 24.24 -4.84 32.50
CA THR A 134 23.77 -6.09 31.89
C THR A 134 24.30 -7.35 32.55
N GLY A 135 25.36 -7.23 33.37
CA GLY A 135 26.07 -8.38 33.93
C GLY A 135 26.77 -9.25 32.89
N ALA A 136 26.99 -8.73 31.69
CA ALA A 136 27.53 -9.52 30.56
C ALA A 136 29.04 -9.77 30.75
N THR A 137 29.45 -11.03 30.58
CA THR A 137 30.85 -11.42 30.59
C THR A 137 31.59 -11.13 29.29
N ALA A 138 30.84 -11.05 28.15
CA ALA A 138 31.36 -10.74 26.84
C ALA A 138 30.43 -9.77 26.09
N LEU A 139 31.02 -8.77 25.43
CA LEU A 139 30.31 -7.84 24.57
C LEU A 139 30.75 -8.05 23.11
N THR A 140 29.76 -8.20 22.21
CA THR A 140 29.97 -8.10 20.78
C THR A 140 29.49 -6.72 20.35
N VAL A 141 30.42 -5.83 20.03
CA VAL A 141 30.11 -4.45 19.64
C VAL A 141 29.94 -4.38 18.13
N VAL A 142 28.88 -3.70 17.69
CA VAL A 142 28.63 -3.38 16.28
C VAL A 142 28.46 -1.88 16.12
N VAL A 143 28.77 -1.35 14.95
CA VAL A 143 28.68 0.08 14.67
C VAL A 143 27.34 0.38 13.98
N CYS A 144 26.77 1.54 14.30
CA CYS A 144 25.58 2.07 13.63
C CYS A 144 25.59 3.59 13.65
N THR A 145 24.67 4.27 12.99
CA THR A 145 24.62 5.73 13.00
C THR A 145 24.00 6.27 14.29
N ASP A 146 24.36 7.49 14.68
CA ASP A 146 23.80 8.15 15.87
C ASP A 146 22.31 8.43 15.73
N SER A 147 21.86 8.79 14.52
CA SER A 147 20.44 8.97 14.20
C SER A 147 19.63 7.68 14.38
N GLN A 148 20.15 6.54 13.93
CA GLN A 148 19.50 5.24 14.11
C GLN A 148 19.36 4.87 15.58
N ILE A 149 20.39 5.09 16.40
CA ILE A 149 20.30 4.84 17.86
C ILE A 149 19.25 5.74 18.49
N ARG A 150 19.27 7.05 18.20
CA ARG A 150 18.28 7.99 18.75
C ARG A 150 16.85 7.61 18.37
N GLU A 151 16.64 7.23 17.12
CA GLU A 151 15.33 6.79 16.64
C GLU A 151 14.88 5.51 17.38
N GLN A 152 15.76 4.53 17.51
CA GLN A 152 15.44 3.28 18.19
C GLN A 152 15.26 3.45 19.70
N LEU A 153 16.04 4.32 20.33
CA LEU A 153 15.83 4.72 21.72
C LEU A 153 14.48 5.44 21.88
N GLY A 154 14.16 6.39 21.00
CA GLY A 154 12.86 7.04 20.98
C GLY A 154 11.71 6.03 20.86
N ARG A 155 11.80 5.07 19.94
CA ARG A 155 10.81 3.99 19.79
C ARG A 155 10.70 3.09 21.01
N ALA A 156 11.84 2.67 21.56
CA ALA A 156 11.87 1.76 22.70
C ALA A 156 11.30 2.39 23.97
N TRP A 157 11.48 3.69 24.17
CA TRP A 157 11.02 4.40 25.38
C TRP A 157 9.68 5.10 25.18
N SER A 158 9.28 5.54 23.98
CA SER A 158 7.92 6.00 23.74
C SER A 158 6.87 4.91 23.99
N LEU A 159 7.24 3.64 23.78
CA LEU A 159 6.46 2.48 24.18
C LEU A 159 6.34 2.28 25.70
N VAL A 160 7.11 3.03 26.51
CA VAL A 160 7.18 2.88 27.98
C VAL A 160 6.67 4.13 28.71
N GLU A 161 6.78 5.31 28.11
CA GLU A 161 6.56 6.61 28.75
C GLU A 161 5.30 7.34 28.27
N SER A 162 4.47 6.72 27.42
CA SER A 162 3.16 7.29 27.13
C SER A 162 2.35 7.30 28.44
N ASP A 163 2.28 8.46 29.09
CA ASP A 163 1.45 8.72 30.26
C ASP A 163 -0.06 8.74 29.92
N GLY A 164 -0.41 8.37 28.69
CA GLY A 164 -1.78 8.21 28.26
C GLY A 164 -2.38 6.92 28.81
N GLU A 165 -3.29 6.98 29.73
CA GLU A 165 -4.13 5.84 30.09
C GLU A 165 -5.05 5.49 28.93
N LEU A 166 -5.07 4.20 28.53
CA LEU A 166 -6.17 3.65 27.78
C LEU A 166 -7.38 3.60 28.72
N SER A 167 -8.20 4.65 28.70
CA SER A 167 -9.40 4.75 29.53
C SER A 167 -10.65 4.46 28.71
N ILE A 168 -11.58 3.77 29.33
CA ILE A 168 -12.94 3.57 28.81
C ILE A 168 -13.72 4.86 29.10
N SER A 169 -14.45 5.38 28.12
CA SER A 169 -15.36 6.51 28.37
C SER A 169 -16.47 6.10 29.33
N PRO A 170 -16.90 6.99 30.25
CA PRO A 170 -17.95 6.68 31.24
C PRO A 170 -19.34 6.37 30.67
N ASP A 171 -19.55 6.61 29.38
CA ASP A 171 -20.85 6.40 28.73
C ASP A 171 -21.13 4.95 28.31
N ASP A 172 -20.18 4.03 28.50
CA ASP A 172 -20.30 2.60 28.14
C ASP A 172 -20.40 1.66 29.38
N GLU A 173 -20.68 2.21 30.58
CA GLU A 173 -20.93 1.40 31.79
C GLU A 173 -22.32 0.74 31.75
N GLU A 174 -22.48 -0.35 31.02
CA GLU A 174 -23.48 -1.37 31.33
C GLU A 174 -22.86 -2.77 31.34
N LEU A 175 -22.71 -3.27 32.57
CA LEU A 175 -22.65 -4.70 32.98
C LEU A 175 -21.44 -5.53 32.55
N VAL A 176 -20.47 -5.64 33.45
CA VAL A 176 -19.70 -6.88 33.60
C VAL A 176 -19.66 -7.24 35.07
N ASP A 177 -20.47 -8.21 35.48
CA ASP A 177 -20.34 -8.93 36.74
C ASP A 177 -19.22 -9.99 36.64
N ALA A 178 -18.42 -10.04 37.67
CA ALA A 178 -17.12 -10.66 37.79
C ALA A 178 -17.15 -12.16 37.99
N ASP A 179 -16.08 -12.83 37.58
CA ASP A 179 -15.27 -13.78 38.35
C ASP A 179 -14.17 -14.40 37.45
N GLU A 180 -13.07 -13.63 37.22
CA GLU A 180 -11.84 -14.16 36.61
C GLU A 180 -10.60 -13.42 37.12
N ASP A 181 -10.29 -13.59 38.39
CA ASP A 181 -9.32 -12.78 39.16
C ASP A 181 -7.86 -12.84 38.67
N ASP A 182 -7.39 -13.92 38.03
CA ASP A 182 -5.96 -14.06 37.71
C ASP A 182 -5.52 -13.42 36.39
N LEU A 183 -6.37 -13.38 35.37
CA LEU A 183 -6.06 -12.82 34.06
C LEU A 183 -6.33 -11.32 33.99
N THR A 184 -7.39 -10.85 34.66
CA THR A 184 -7.67 -9.42 34.86
C THR A 184 -6.54 -8.76 35.64
N THR A 185 -6.05 -9.36 36.70
CA THR A 185 -4.95 -8.84 37.52
C THR A 185 -3.65 -8.71 36.71
N ALA A 186 -3.32 -9.67 35.84
CA ALA A 186 -2.14 -9.61 34.98
C ALA A 186 -2.32 -8.59 33.81
N ALA A 187 -3.55 -8.42 33.29
CA ALA A 187 -3.85 -7.46 32.24
C ALA A 187 -3.79 -6.02 32.74
N ASP A 188 -4.20 -5.76 33.97
CA ASP A 188 -4.18 -4.43 34.60
C ASP A 188 -2.84 -4.07 35.25
N GLN A 189 -1.84 -4.96 35.22
CA GLN A 189 -0.51 -4.61 35.67
C GLN A 189 0.06 -3.44 34.83
N ALA A 190 0.65 -2.45 35.51
CA ALA A 190 1.22 -1.27 34.90
C ALA A 190 2.15 -1.51 33.68
N PRO A 191 2.96 -2.59 33.62
CA PRO A 191 3.75 -2.90 32.42
C PRO A 191 2.93 -3.28 31.20
N THR A 192 1.83 -4.05 31.38
CA THR A 192 0.96 -4.49 30.28
C THR A 192 0.14 -3.32 29.73
N VAL A 193 -0.41 -2.49 30.61
CA VAL A 193 -1.13 -1.26 30.25
C VAL A 193 -0.24 -0.33 29.44
N ARG A 194 0.98 -0.07 29.93
CA ARG A 194 1.97 0.77 29.21
C ARG A 194 2.35 0.19 27.85
N LEU A 195 2.51 -1.13 27.76
CA LEU A 195 2.83 -1.78 26.50
C LEU A 195 1.68 -1.62 25.48
N ALA A 196 0.44 -1.87 25.89
CA ALA A 196 -0.73 -1.70 25.04
C ALA A 196 -0.87 -0.25 24.57
N THR A 197 -0.78 0.73 25.50
CA THR A 197 -0.83 2.16 25.18
C THR A 197 0.31 2.57 24.24
N GLY A 198 1.54 2.10 24.50
CA GLY A 198 2.68 2.40 23.65
C GLY A 198 2.56 1.87 22.22
N ILE A 199 2.02 0.65 22.04
CA ILE A 199 1.75 0.09 20.72
C ILE A 199 0.78 0.99 19.95
N VAL A 200 -0.29 1.44 20.59
CA VAL A 200 -1.32 2.25 19.93
C VAL A 200 -0.80 3.68 19.69
N ALA A 201 -0.12 4.29 20.67
CA ALA A 201 0.46 5.62 20.52
C ALA A 201 1.46 5.69 19.36
N GLU A 202 2.34 4.70 19.27
CA GLU A 202 3.29 4.61 18.14
C GLU A 202 2.55 4.43 16.80
N ALA A 203 1.51 3.60 16.74
CA ALA A 203 0.70 3.42 15.53
C ALA A 203 0.06 4.75 15.09
N VAL A 204 -0.50 5.53 16.03
CA VAL A 204 -1.06 6.85 15.74
C VAL A 204 0.02 7.82 15.26
N ARG A 205 1.19 7.83 15.90
CA ARG A 205 2.31 8.71 15.56
C ARG A 205 2.85 8.45 14.14
N VAL A 206 2.92 7.18 13.71
CA VAL A 206 3.36 6.82 12.35
C VAL A 206 2.24 6.88 11.31
N GLY A 207 1.02 7.25 11.70
CA GLY A 207 -0.13 7.34 10.81
C GLY A 207 -0.62 5.98 10.32
N ALA A 208 -0.56 4.95 11.16
CA ALA A 208 -1.07 3.63 10.81
C ALA A 208 -2.61 3.64 10.72
N SER A 209 -3.15 2.90 9.77
CA SER A 209 -4.60 2.64 9.66
C SER A 209 -5.04 1.43 10.49
N ASP A 210 -4.15 0.42 10.60
CA ASP A 210 -4.46 -0.81 11.32
C ASP A 210 -3.23 -1.28 12.12
N ILE A 211 -3.50 -1.85 13.31
CA ILE A 211 -2.52 -2.54 14.13
C ILE A 211 -2.86 -4.02 14.09
N HIS A 212 -1.90 -4.85 13.74
CA HIS A 212 -2.03 -6.30 13.72
C HIS A 212 -1.20 -6.89 14.85
N VAL A 213 -1.87 -7.56 15.80
CA VAL A 213 -1.26 -8.33 16.89
C VAL A 213 -1.39 -9.80 16.51
N GLU A 214 -0.31 -10.41 16.09
CA GLU A 214 -0.31 -11.73 15.46
C GLU A 214 0.43 -12.75 16.32
N PRO A 215 -0.28 -13.76 16.88
CA PRO A 215 0.35 -14.80 17.67
C PRO A 215 1.24 -15.68 16.79
N GLN A 216 2.44 -15.95 17.31
CA GLN A 216 3.45 -16.83 16.74
C GLN A 216 3.82 -17.89 17.80
N SER A 217 4.63 -18.89 17.41
CA SER A 217 5.10 -19.93 18.33
C SER A 217 5.94 -19.39 19.50
N ASP A 218 6.65 -18.27 19.29
CA ASP A 218 7.60 -17.62 20.21
C ASP A 218 7.05 -16.37 20.91
N GLY A 219 5.82 -15.91 20.56
CA GLY A 219 5.20 -14.73 21.17
C GLY A 219 4.20 -14.05 20.27
N LEU A 220 4.17 -12.71 20.27
CA LEU A 220 3.34 -11.92 19.36
C LEU A 220 4.21 -11.10 18.42
N ARG A 221 3.83 -11.06 17.16
CA ARG A 221 4.37 -10.15 16.15
C ARG A 221 3.42 -8.98 15.99
N ILE A 222 3.88 -7.77 16.25
CA ILE A 222 3.10 -6.56 16.06
C ILE A 222 3.48 -5.95 14.72
N ARG A 223 2.47 -5.65 13.89
CA ARG A 223 2.66 -4.98 12.61
C ARG A 223 1.70 -3.81 12.47
N TYR A 224 2.17 -2.74 11.87
CA TYR A 224 1.35 -1.58 11.51
C TYR A 224 1.08 -1.55 10.01
N ARG A 225 -0.14 -1.19 9.63
CA ARG A 225 -0.45 -0.88 8.24
C ARG A 225 -0.31 0.63 8.05
N VAL A 226 0.75 1.04 7.37
CA VAL A 226 1.04 2.45 7.06
C VAL A 226 1.00 2.62 5.54
N ASP A 227 0.25 3.61 5.07
CA ASP A 227 0.04 3.86 3.63
C ASP A 227 -0.34 2.61 2.83
N GLY A 228 -1.17 1.74 3.43
CA GLY A 228 -1.69 0.51 2.83
C GLY A 228 -0.79 -0.72 2.95
N LEU A 229 0.46 -0.59 3.38
CA LEU A 229 1.41 -1.70 3.53
C LEU A 229 1.65 -2.07 4.98
N LEU A 230 1.74 -3.39 5.24
CA LEU A 230 2.10 -3.92 6.56
C LEU A 230 3.60 -3.84 6.79
N ARG A 231 3.99 -3.35 7.97
CA ARG A 231 5.37 -3.24 8.44
C ARG A 231 5.50 -3.86 9.81
N ASP A 232 6.62 -4.54 10.04
CA ASP A 232 6.95 -5.03 11.38
C ASP A 232 7.25 -3.84 12.30
N ALA A 233 6.62 -3.83 13.46
CA ALA A 233 6.83 -2.82 14.48
C ALA A 233 7.69 -3.37 15.63
N MET A 234 7.27 -4.50 16.22
CA MET A 234 7.98 -5.13 17.33
C MET A 234 7.56 -6.59 17.51
N ARG A 235 8.30 -7.29 18.36
CA ARG A 235 7.94 -8.61 18.90
C ARG A 235 7.71 -8.52 20.40
N VAL A 236 6.67 -9.20 20.88
CA VAL A 236 6.33 -9.31 22.29
C VAL A 236 6.55 -10.76 22.71
N PRO A 237 7.32 -11.00 23.80
CA PRO A 237 7.63 -12.35 24.25
C PRO A 237 6.37 -13.09 24.71
N LYS A 238 6.39 -14.43 24.63
CA LYS A 238 5.26 -15.29 24.96
C LYS A 238 4.73 -15.07 26.39
N SER A 239 5.60 -14.69 27.34
CA SER A 239 5.20 -14.40 28.73
C SER A 239 4.26 -13.21 28.87
N ALA A 240 4.33 -12.20 27.97
CA ALA A 240 3.47 -11.02 27.98
C ALA A 240 2.30 -11.12 26.99
N ALA A 241 2.27 -12.18 26.15
CA ALA A 241 1.33 -12.28 25.04
C ALA A 241 -0.13 -12.36 25.51
N ALA A 242 -0.43 -13.25 26.45
CA ALA A 242 -1.80 -13.44 26.94
C ALA A 242 -2.33 -12.18 27.67
N ALA A 243 -1.51 -11.56 28.50
CA ALA A 243 -1.88 -10.36 29.25
C ALA A 243 -2.16 -9.18 28.29
N LEU A 244 -1.34 -9.00 27.22
CA LEU A 244 -1.55 -7.95 26.22
C LEU A 244 -2.88 -8.14 25.47
N VAL A 245 -3.18 -9.37 25.01
CA VAL A 245 -4.43 -9.66 24.32
C VAL A 245 -5.62 -9.43 25.24
N SER A 246 -5.55 -9.89 26.50
CA SER A 246 -6.61 -9.65 27.51
C SER A 246 -6.82 -8.15 27.74
N ARG A 247 -5.75 -7.36 27.86
CA ARG A 247 -5.87 -5.90 28.01
C ARG A 247 -6.54 -5.23 26.82
N LEU A 248 -6.19 -5.63 25.59
CA LEU A 248 -6.83 -5.12 24.39
C LEU A 248 -8.32 -5.46 24.32
N LYS A 249 -8.69 -6.66 24.79
CA LYS A 249 -10.10 -7.08 24.88
C LYS A 249 -10.86 -6.26 25.93
N ILE A 250 -10.30 -6.04 27.13
CA ILE A 250 -10.89 -5.23 28.20
C ILE A 250 -11.19 -3.81 27.69
N VAL A 251 -10.17 -3.16 27.12
CA VAL A 251 -10.33 -1.78 26.62
C VAL A 251 -11.36 -1.67 25.50
N SER A 252 -11.67 -2.77 24.84
CA SER A 252 -12.61 -2.81 23.70
C SER A 252 -13.98 -3.39 24.08
N GLY A 253 -14.24 -3.64 25.37
CA GLY A 253 -15.49 -4.20 25.86
C GLY A 253 -15.74 -5.64 25.38
N LEU A 254 -14.68 -6.43 25.12
CA LEU A 254 -14.78 -7.82 24.66
C LEU A 254 -14.63 -8.79 25.81
N ASP A 255 -15.29 -9.94 25.69
CA ASP A 255 -15.23 -11.04 26.67
C ASP A 255 -13.85 -11.68 26.69
N ILE A 256 -13.13 -11.56 27.82
CA ILE A 256 -11.80 -12.13 28.03
C ILE A 256 -11.80 -13.64 28.26
N ALA A 257 -12.92 -14.18 28.75
CA ALA A 257 -13.10 -15.61 28.99
C ALA A 257 -13.27 -16.39 27.69
N GLU A 258 -14.00 -15.82 26.75
CA GLU A 258 -14.25 -16.48 25.47
C GLU A 258 -13.09 -16.26 24.49
N ARG A 259 -12.43 -17.34 24.09
CA ARG A 259 -11.24 -17.35 23.20
C ARG A 259 -11.41 -18.22 21.97
N ARG A 260 -12.57 -18.86 21.82
CA ARG A 260 -12.83 -19.86 20.77
C ARG A 260 -13.62 -19.32 19.60
N VAL A 261 -14.26 -18.16 19.77
CA VAL A 261 -15.06 -17.53 18.73
C VAL A 261 -14.52 -16.12 18.43
N PRO A 262 -14.70 -15.63 17.20
CA PRO A 262 -14.37 -14.25 16.85
C PRO A 262 -15.23 -13.26 17.66
N GLN A 263 -14.64 -12.12 18.01
CA GLN A 263 -15.34 -11.04 18.69
C GLN A 263 -15.00 -9.70 18.02
N ASP A 264 -15.96 -8.79 17.97
CA ASP A 264 -15.81 -7.44 17.45
C ASP A 264 -16.26 -6.43 18.48
N GLY A 265 -15.44 -5.41 18.70
CA GLY A 265 -15.69 -4.33 19.65
C GLY A 265 -15.29 -2.98 19.12
N ARG A 266 -15.67 -1.94 19.87
CA ARG A 266 -15.30 -0.55 19.59
C ARG A 266 -14.73 0.07 20.85
N THR A 267 -13.78 0.97 20.67
CA THR A 267 -13.21 1.71 21.79
C THR A 267 -12.81 3.10 21.34
N ARG A 268 -12.81 4.02 22.29
CA ARG A 268 -12.31 5.37 22.10
C ARG A 268 -11.02 5.51 22.90
N LEU A 269 -9.94 5.84 22.20
CA LEU A 269 -8.59 5.90 22.75
C LEU A 269 -8.17 7.37 22.88
N HIS A 270 -7.64 7.75 24.04
CA HIS A 270 -7.09 9.07 24.28
C HIS A 270 -5.56 8.96 24.29
N ILE A 271 -4.91 9.56 23.29
CA ILE A 271 -3.46 9.44 23.06
C ILE A 271 -2.91 10.82 22.75
N ASP A 272 -1.93 11.28 23.52
CA ASP A 272 -1.27 12.59 23.35
C ASP A 272 -2.25 13.76 23.17
N GLY A 273 -3.34 13.77 23.93
CA GLY A 273 -4.39 14.79 23.87
C GLY A 273 -5.32 14.69 22.65
N LYS A 274 -5.20 13.65 21.86
CA LYS A 274 -6.09 13.36 20.73
C LYS A 274 -6.99 12.18 21.04
N THR A 275 -8.24 12.28 20.64
CA THR A 275 -9.18 11.18 20.70
C THR A 275 -9.18 10.43 19.38
N VAL A 276 -9.01 9.11 19.43
CA VAL A 276 -8.99 8.22 18.25
C VAL A 276 -10.01 7.13 18.48
N ASP A 277 -11.03 7.07 17.65
CA ASP A 277 -11.97 5.95 17.65
C ASP A 277 -11.28 4.72 17.01
N ALA A 278 -11.51 3.54 17.59
CA ALA A 278 -10.91 2.31 17.09
C ALA A 278 -11.94 1.17 17.09
N ARG A 279 -11.82 0.31 16.08
CA ARG A 279 -12.53 -0.96 16.00
C ARG A 279 -11.55 -2.09 16.24
N VAL A 280 -11.93 -3.01 17.11
CA VAL A 280 -11.09 -4.14 17.50
C VAL A 280 -11.79 -5.42 17.13
N SER A 281 -11.10 -6.27 16.39
CA SER A 281 -11.59 -7.61 16.04
C SER A 281 -10.59 -8.65 16.51
N THR A 282 -11.09 -9.70 17.16
CA THR A 282 -10.31 -10.85 17.61
C THR A 282 -10.67 -12.10 16.82
N LEU A 283 -9.69 -12.92 16.53
CA LEU A 283 -9.86 -14.17 15.80
C LEU A 283 -9.02 -15.27 16.43
N PRO A 284 -9.61 -16.39 16.84
CA PRO A 284 -8.86 -17.56 17.31
C PRO A 284 -7.90 -18.09 16.26
N SER A 285 -6.67 -18.39 16.65
CA SER A 285 -5.67 -19.01 15.77
C SER A 285 -4.90 -20.10 16.52
N VAL A 286 -4.06 -20.87 15.80
CA VAL A 286 -3.30 -22.01 16.35
C VAL A 286 -2.42 -21.63 17.54
N HIS A 287 -1.85 -20.41 17.53
CA HIS A 287 -0.91 -19.95 18.56
C HIS A 287 -1.54 -18.98 19.58
N GLY A 288 -2.85 -18.75 19.50
CA GLY A 288 -3.58 -17.81 20.35
C GLY A 288 -4.53 -16.92 19.55
N GLU A 289 -5.11 -15.90 20.20
CA GLU A 289 -6.00 -14.96 19.52
C GLU A 289 -5.20 -13.90 18.75
N LYS A 290 -5.50 -13.78 17.46
CA LYS A 290 -5.06 -12.63 16.65
C LYS A 290 -5.98 -11.45 16.96
N VAL A 291 -5.40 -10.26 17.14
CA VAL A 291 -6.16 -9.02 17.31
C VAL A 291 -5.81 -8.07 16.17
N VAL A 292 -6.83 -7.43 15.60
CA VAL A 292 -6.67 -6.35 14.64
C VAL A 292 -7.39 -5.13 15.18
N ILE A 293 -6.67 -4.02 15.29
CA ILE A 293 -7.22 -2.73 15.72
C ILE A 293 -7.19 -1.80 14.53
N ARG A 294 -8.35 -1.41 14.03
CA ARG A 294 -8.49 -0.39 13.00
C ARG A 294 -8.65 0.96 13.66
N LEU A 295 -7.70 1.85 13.42
CA LEU A 295 -7.72 3.22 13.90
C LEU A 295 -8.56 4.06 12.94
N LEU A 296 -9.63 4.65 13.44
CA LEU A 296 -10.45 5.56 12.66
C LEU A 296 -9.83 6.95 12.82
N ALA A 297 -9.46 7.55 11.69
CA ALA A 297 -8.81 8.85 11.72
C ALA A 297 -9.76 9.88 12.35
N SER A 298 -9.31 10.53 13.40
CA SER A 298 -9.98 11.68 13.99
C SER A 298 -9.80 12.96 13.16
N SER A 299 -9.76 12.85 11.82
CA SER A 299 -9.76 14.04 10.99
C SER A 299 -11.22 14.54 10.91
N ASP A 300 -11.54 15.55 11.69
CA ASP A 300 -12.82 16.26 11.65
C ASP A 300 -13.08 16.92 10.29
N THR A 301 -12.19 16.80 9.33
CA THR A 301 -12.28 17.42 8.01
C THR A 301 -12.23 16.38 6.90
N VAL A 302 -13.35 16.24 6.22
CA VAL A 302 -13.41 15.53 4.94
C VAL A 302 -12.66 16.38 3.90
N PRO A 303 -11.73 15.79 3.11
CA PRO A 303 -11.04 16.53 2.06
C PRO A 303 -12.02 17.09 1.04
N THR A 304 -11.70 18.21 0.42
CA THR A 304 -12.48 18.73 -0.72
C THR A 304 -12.26 17.87 -1.96
N LEU A 305 -13.14 17.96 -2.96
CA LEU A 305 -12.96 17.21 -4.22
C LEU A 305 -11.65 17.57 -4.93
N GLU A 306 -11.21 18.82 -4.82
CA GLU A 306 -9.98 19.36 -5.36
C GLU A 306 -8.72 18.74 -4.73
N GLU A 307 -8.80 18.37 -3.46
CA GLU A 307 -7.69 17.76 -2.70
C GLU A 307 -7.50 16.26 -2.96
N LEU A 308 -8.50 15.60 -3.54
CA LEU A 308 -8.46 14.15 -3.81
C LEU A 308 -7.41 13.77 -4.84
N GLY A 309 -7.10 14.72 -5.75
CA GLY A 309 -6.12 14.52 -6.79
C GLY A 309 -6.70 14.12 -8.15
N LEU A 310 -7.93 14.48 -8.47
CA LEU A 310 -8.45 14.44 -9.83
C LEU A 310 -7.69 15.47 -10.70
N ASP A 311 -7.57 15.21 -11.99
CA ASP A 311 -7.22 16.26 -12.93
C ASP A 311 -8.43 17.17 -13.22
N ASP A 312 -8.20 18.31 -13.89
CA ASP A 312 -9.25 19.32 -14.09
C ASP A 312 -10.46 18.74 -14.84
N SER A 313 -10.26 17.91 -15.84
CA SER A 313 -11.34 17.29 -16.63
C SER A 313 -12.10 16.22 -15.84
N GLN A 314 -11.39 15.45 -15.05
CA GLN A 314 -11.97 14.44 -14.16
C GLN A 314 -12.77 15.11 -13.03
N LEU A 315 -12.25 16.19 -12.46
CA LEU A 315 -12.92 16.96 -11.43
C LEU A 315 -14.21 17.59 -11.97
N GLU A 316 -14.15 18.22 -13.15
CA GLU A 316 -15.32 18.79 -13.80
C GLU A 316 -16.41 17.74 -14.05
N ALA A 317 -16.04 16.57 -14.56
CA ALA A 317 -16.98 15.47 -14.80
C ALA A 317 -17.59 14.95 -13.48
N LEU A 318 -16.81 14.80 -12.41
CA LEU A 318 -17.30 14.37 -11.11
C LEU A 318 -18.24 15.41 -10.50
N VAL A 319 -17.87 16.68 -10.54
CA VAL A 319 -18.72 17.79 -10.04
C VAL A 319 -20.04 17.85 -10.84
N ALA A 320 -19.98 17.74 -12.16
CA ALA A 320 -21.18 17.73 -13.00
C ALA A 320 -22.10 16.54 -12.67
N GLY A 321 -21.52 15.35 -12.45
CA GLY A 321 -22.28 14.16 -12.03
C GLY A 321 -22.95 14.34 -10.66
N CYS A 322 -22.23 14.94 -9.70
CA CYS A 322 -22.75 15.21 -8.35
C CYS A 322 -23.79 16.33 -8.30
N LEU A 323 -23.75 17.27 -9.22
CA LEU A 323 -24.73 18.36 -9.31
C LEU A 323 -25.93 18.04 -10.23
N ALA A 324 -25.96 16.85 -10.83
CA ALA A 324 -27.09 16.42 -11.62
C ALA A 324 -28.37 16.38 -10.76
N PRO A 325 -29.53 16.78 -11.30
CA PRO A 325 -30.78 16.77 -10.55
C PRO A 325 -31.23 15.37 -10.14
N GLN A 326 -30.85 14.37 -10.91
CA GLN A 326 -31.13 12.96 -10.68
C GLN A 326 -30.12 12.10 -11.43
N GLY A 327 -29.98 10.84 -11.04
CA GLY A 327 -29.11 9.86 -11.68
C GLY A 327 -28.28 9.10 -10.64
N LEU A 328 -27.47 8.17 -11.12
CA LEU A 328 -26.61 7.37 -10.25
C LEU A 328 -25.15 7.65 -10.55
N VAL A 329 -24.41 8.04 -9.51
CA VAL A 329 -22.95 8.18 -9.51
C VAL A 329 -22.37 6.98 -8.79
N LEU A 330 -21.55 6.20 -9.49
CA LEU A 330 -20.97 4.97 -8.99
C LEU A 330 -19.46 5.12 -8.78
N ILE A 331 -18.97 4.92 -7.54
CA ILE A 331 -17.55 4.91 -7.24
C ILE A 331 -17.09 3.49 -7.00
N THR A 332 -16.04 3.05 -7.69
CA THR A 332 -15.55 1.68 -7.59
C THR A 332 -14.06 1.60 -7.26
N GLY A 333 -13.66 0.45 -6.76
CA GLY A 333 -12.27 0.14 -6.41
C GLY A 333 -12.19 -0.84 -5.24
N PRO A 334 -11.04 -1.45 -4.97
CA PRO A 334 -10.86 -2.37 -3.85
C PRO A 334 -11.01 -1.66 -2.50
N THR A 335 -11.03 -2.46 -1.45
CA THR A 335 -10.98 -1.95 -0.07
C THR A 335 -9.70 -1.12 0.12
N GLY A 336 -9.84 0.06 0.75
CA GLY A 336 -8.72 0.97 0.98
C GLY A 336 -8.32 1.84 -0.21
N SER A 337 -9.11 1.88 -1.30
CA SER A 337 -8.86 2.78 -2.44
C SER A 337 -9.31 4.23 -2.20
N GLY A 338 -9.94 4.53 -1.05
CA GLY A 338 -10.38 5.88 -0.69
C GLY A 338 -11.80 6.25 -1.11
N LYS A 339 -12.63 5.27 -1.52
CA LYS A 339 -14.02 5.49 -1.97
C LYS A 339 -14.86 6.32 -0.99
N THR A 340 -14.80 5.98 0.30
CA THR A 340 -15.55 6.67 1.35
C THR A 340 -15.21 8.16 1.44
N HIS A 341 -13.92 8.52 1.35
CA HIS A 341 -13.50 9.92 1.33
C HIS A 341 -14.04 10.65 0.10
N THR A 342 -13.96 10.03 -1.08
CA THR A 342 -14.50 10.63 -2.31
C THR A 342 -16.02 10.81 -2.24
N LEU A 343 -16.76 9.82 -1.70
CA LEU A 343 -18.20 9.94 -1.46
C LEU A 343 -18.55 11.05 -0.48
N TYR A 344 -17.82 11.14 0.64
CA TYR A 344 -18.07 12.17 1.64
C TYR A 344 -17.72 13.56 1.11
N SER A 345 -16.64 13.68 0.33
CA SER A 345 -16.32 14.94 -0.37
C SER A 345 -17.43 15.34 -1.36
N ALA A 346 -17.97 14.36 -2.10
CA ALA A 346 -19.12 14.59 -2.99
C ALA A 346 -20.37 14.98 -2.21
N LEU A 347 -20.69 14.29 -1.11
CA LEU A 347 -21.83 14.63 -0.25
C LEU A 347 -21.69 16.03 0.35
N SER A 348 -20.52 16.39 0.86
CA SER A 348 -20.26 17.73 1.39
C SER A 348 -20.45 18.83 0.33
N ARG A 349 -20.17 18.50 -0.93
CA ARG A 349 -20.37 19.44 -2.06
C ARG A 349 -21.83 19.63 -2.43
N VAL A 350 -22.67 18.59 -2.33
CA VAL A 350 -24.08 18.61 -2.74
C VAL A 350 -25.04 18.91 -1.60
N SER A 351 -24.58 18.76 -0.35
CA SER A 351 -25.39 19.03 0.85
C SER A 351 -25.54 20.54 1.05
N THR A 352 -26.70 21.05 0.71
CA THR A 352 -27.09 22.44 0.90
C THR A 352 -28.33 22.49 1.83
N ALA A 353 -28.63 23.64 2.40
CA ALA A 353 -29.71 23.76 3.38
C ALA A 353 -31.13 23.44 2.83
N ASP A 354 -31.28 23.46 1.52
CA ASP A 354 -32.50 23.16 0.78
C ASP A 354 -32.62 21.71 0.32
N LYS A 355 -31.62 20.84 0.63
CA LYS A 355 -31.62 19.44 0.22
C LYS A 355 -31.69 18.49 1.41
N ASN A 356 -32.54 17.50 1.31
CA ASN A 356 -32.57 16.37 2.23
C ASN A 356 -31.57 15.27 1.77
N VAL A 357 -30.46 15.16 2.47
CA VAL A 357 -29.41 14.19 2.19
C VAL A 357 -29.44 13.07 3.22
N VAL A 358 -29.61 11.83 2.76
CA VAL A 358 -29.69 10.65 3.62
C VAL A 358 -28.66 9.61 3.17
N THR A 359 -27.92 9.04 4.12
CA THR A 359 -26.99 7.94 3.84
C THR A 359 -27.45 6.64 4.48
N LEU A 360 -27.04 5.52 3.89
CA LEU A 360 -27.20 4.18 4.45
C LEU A 360 -25.85 3.46 4.34
N GLU A 361 -25.22 3.17 5.48
CA GLU A 361 -23.81 2.79 5.58
C GLU A 361 -23.58 1.56 6.48
N ASP A 362 -22.48 0.83 6.28
CA ASP A 362 -22.08 -0.32 7.09
C ASP A 362 -20.55 -0.32 7.36
N PRO A 363 -20.16 0.36 8.44
CA PRO A 363 -20.88 1.34 9.22
C PRO A 363 -20.57 2.80 8.80
N VAL A 364 -21.16 3.77 9.48
CA VAL A 364 -20.76 5.19 9.36
C VAL A 364 -19.31 5.35 9.84
N GLU A 365 -18.44 5.92 8.96
CA GLU A 365 -17.01 6.11 9.26
C GLU A 365 -16.73 7.49 9.89
N ILE A 366 -17.36 8.55 9.39
CA ILE A 366 -17.21 9.93 9.85
C ILE A 366 -18.61 10.55 9.91
N GLN A 367 -18.92 11.27 10.99
CA GLN A 367 -20.17 12.00 11.12
C GLN A 367 -20.11 13.30 10.32
N LEU A 368 -21.08 13.49 9.44
CA LEU A 368 -21.19 14.67 8.58
C LEU A 368 -22.30 15.59 9.08
N ALA A 369 -21.97 16.86 9.33
CA ALA A 369 -22.96 17.83 9.76
C ALA A 369 -24.00 18.10 8.66
N GLY A 370 -25.28 18.17 9.03
CA GLY A 370 -26.36 18.44 8.08
C GLY A 370 -26.82 17.26 7.23
N ILE A 371 -26.29 16.05 7.46
CA ILE A 371 -26.63 14.83 6.73
C ILE A 371 -27.24 13.81 7.70
N THR A 372 -28.34 13.19 7.31
CA THR A 372 -28.93 12.08 8.06
C THR A 372 -28.23 10.77 7.71
N GLN A 373 -27.37 10.29 8.61
CA GLN A 373 -26.60 9.06 8.38
C GLN A 373 -27.24 7.88 9.11
N VAL A 374 -27.63 6.86 8.36
CA VAL A 374 -28.25 5.63 8.86
C VAL A 374 -27.25 4.49 8.78
N GLN A 375 -26.98 3.86 9.92
CA GLN A 375 -26.12 2.67 9.97
C GLN A 375 -26.97 1.40 9.89
N THR A 376 -26.59 0.47 8.99
CA THR A 376 -27.23 -0.85 8.90
C THR A 376 -27.03 -1.65 10.19
N ASN A 377 -27.99 -2.53 10.49
CA ASN A 377 -27.92 -3.46 11.61
C ASN A 377 -28.67 -4.75 11.26
N GLU A 378 -27.93 -5.76 10.84
CA GLU A 378 -28.51 -7.05 10.45
C GLU A 378 -29.29 -7.75 11.59
N ARG A 379 -28.86 -7.55 12.86
CA ARG A 379 -29.53 -8.13 14.03
C ARG A 379 -30.96 -7.61 14.20
N THR A 380 -31.21 -6.36 13.81
CA THR A 380 -32.55 -5.74 13.86
C THR A 380 -33.29 -5.83 12.52
N GLY A 381 -32.71 -6.44 11.49
CA GLY A 381 -33.26 -6.54 10.14
C GLY A 381 -33.13 -5.26 9.30
N LEU A 382 -32.37 -4.25 9.77
CA LEU A 382 -32.06 -3.06 9.00
C LEU A 382 -30.89 -3.34 8.05
N THR A 383 -31.18 -3.99 6.93
CA THR A 383 -30.23 -4.27 5.84
C THR A 383 -30.18 -3.11 4.84
N PHE A 384 -29.24 -3.14 3.89
CA PHE A 384 -29.20 -2.16 2.79
C PHE A 384 -30.53 -2.11 2.02
N THR A 385 -31.09 -3.26 1.65
CA THR A 385 -32.34 -3.33 0.91
C THR A 385 -33.55 -2.78 1.70
N THR A 386 -33.70 -3.19 2.97
CA THR A 386 -34.82 -2.72 3.81
C THR A 386 -34.67 -1.26 4.20
N GLY A 387 -33.44 -0.83 4.48
CA GLY A 387 -33.09 0.56 4.79
C GLY A 387 -33.36 1.47 3.59
N LEU A 388 -32.90 1.12 2.40
CA LEU A 388 -33.11 1.93 1.19
C LEU A 388 -34.60 2.11 0.86
N ARG A 389 -35.41 1.06 0.96
CA ARG A 389 -36.87 1.17 0.82
C ARG A 389 -37.49 2.17 1.83
N SER A 390 -36.93 2.26 3.02
CA SER A 390 -37.39 3.18 4.05
C SER A 390 -36.90 4.61 3.80
N VAL A 391 -35.64 4.77 3.40
CA VAL A 391 -35.04 6.07 3.03
C VAL A 391 -35.83 6.73 1.90
N LEU A 392 -36.22 6.00 0.86
CA LEU A 392 -37.03 6.53 -0.25
C LEU A 392 -38.43 7.03 0.16
N ARG A 393 -38.90 6.78 1.39
CA ARG A 393 -40.13 7.34 1.95
C ARG A 393 -39.90 8.54 2.89
N GLN A 394 -38.62 8.97 2.99
CA GLN A 394 -38.23 10.11 3.82
C GLN A 394 -38.03 11.40 3.02
N ASP A 395 -38.59 11.45 1.79
CA ASP A 395 -38.49 12.60 0.87
C ASP A 395 -37.02 13.05 0.63
N PRO A 396 -36.10 12.13 0.27
CA PRO A 396 -34.71 12.49 0.07
C PRO A 396 -34.50 13.11 -1.31
N ASP A 397 -33.64 14.14 -1.41
CA ASP A 397 -33.11 14.63 -2.69
C ASP A 397 -31.85 13.84 -3.12
N VAL A 398 -31.01 13.50 -2.14
CA VAL A 398 -29.75 12.79 -2.34
C VAL A 398 -29.68 11.59 -1.41
N VAL A 399 -29.38 10.44 -1.98
CA VAL A 399 -29.23 9.17 -1.25
C VAL A 399 -27.83 8.62 -1.44
N LEU A 400 -27.11 8.33 -0.37
CA LEU A 400 -25.89 7.51 -0.44
C LEU A 400 -26.22 6.09 0.02
N VAL A 401 -25.92 5.11 -0.82
CA VAL A 401 -25.90 3.69 -0.46
C VAL A 401 -24.44 3.27 -0.36
N GLY A 402 -23.96 2.98 0.84
CA GLY A 402 -22.54 2.75 1.13
C GLY A 402 -21.90 1.75 0.17
N GLU A 403 -22.57 0.63 -0.06
CA GLU A 403 -22.15 -0.33 -1.09
C GLU A 403 -23.32 -1.17 -1.61
N VAL A 404 -23.20 -1.64 -2.84
CA VAL A 404 -24.12 -2.58 -3.47
C VAL A 404 -23.49 -3.98 -3.43
N ARG A 405 -24.09 -4.89 -2.63
CA ARG A 405 -23.63 -6.27 -2.49
C ARG A 405 -24.49 -7.26 -3.25
N ASP A 406 -25.76 -6.95 -3.47
CA ASP A 406 -26.76 -7.83 -4.06
C ASP A 406 -27.61 -7.13 -5.13
N SER A 407 -28.26 -7.92 -5.98
CA SER A 407 -29.09 -7.43 -7.08
C SER A 407 -30.30 -6.61 -6.60
N ALA A 408 -30.89 -6.97 -5.47
CA ALA A 408 -32.07 -6.24 -4.95
C ALA A 408 -31.74 -4.81 -4.54
N THR A 409 -30.57 -4.61 -3.88
CA THR A 409 -30.06 -3.27 -3.52
C THR A 409 -29.67 -2.50 -4.79
N ALA A 410 -29.01 -3.16 -5.77
CA ALA A 410 -28.67 -2.54 -7.07
C ALA A 410 -29.90 -2.03 -7.79
N GLU A 411 -30.91 -2.89 -7.94
CA GLU A 411 -32.15 -2.55 -8.64
C GLU A 411 -32.87 -1.37 -7.98
N LEU A 412 -32.99 -1.37 -6.64
CA LEU A 412 -33.61 -0.28 -5.91
C LEU A 412 -32.84 1.04 -6.06
N ALA A 413 -31.52 1.02 -6.03
CA ALA A 413 -30.69 2.21 -6.20
C ALA A 413 -30.85 2.80 -7.62
N LEU A 414 -30.88 1.93 -8.64
CA LEU A 414 -31.10 2.34 -10.03
C LEU A 414 -32.54 2.89 -10.22
N GLN A 415 -33.56 2.24 -9.67
CA GLN A 415 -34.94 2.72 -9.72
C GLN A 415 -35.10 4.08 -9.02
N ALA A 416 -34.46 4.26 -7.86
CA ALA A 416 -34.45 5.54 -7.14
C ALA A 416 -33.89 6.66 -8.02
N SER A 417 -32.80 6.39 -8.73
CA SER A 417 -32.16 7.37 -9.62
C SER A 417 -33.02 7.74 -10.84
N LEU A 418 -33.94 6.89 -11.25
CA LEU A 418 -34.90 7.17 -12.33
C LEU A 418 -36.14 7.93 -11.84
N THR A 419 -36.43 7.85 -10.54
CA THR A 419 -37.61 8.49 -9.94
C THR A 419 -37.33 9.87 -9.34
N GLY A 420 -36.22 10.51 -9.71
CA GLY A 420 -35.95 11.90 -9.36
C GLY A 420 -34.89 12.12 -8.30
N HIS A 421 -34.21 11.06 -7.83
CA HIS A 421 -33.20 11.16 -6.79
C HIS A 421 -31.77 11.14 -7.38
N LEU A 422 -30.86 11.87 -6.77
CA LEU A 422 -29.42 11.69 -6.97
C LEU A 422 -28.95 10.56 -6.04
N VAL A 423 -28.47 9.47 -6.61
CA VAL A 423 -27.96 8.31 -5.85
C VAL A 423 -26.45 8.20 -6.00
N LEU A 424 -25.74 8.13 -4.87
CA LEU A 424 -24.32 7.82 -4.83
C LEU A 424 -24.13 6.42 -4.25
N THR A 425 -23.25 5.61 -4.83
CA THR A 425 -23.01 4.27 -4.31
C THR A 425 -21.63 3.74 -4.67
N THR A 426 -21.27 2.58 -4.10
CA THR A 426 -20.00 1.91 -4.43
C THR A 426 -20.17 0.47 -4.88
N LEU A 427 -19.19 0.03 -5.67
CA LEU A 427 -18.91 -1.36 -6.01
C LEU A 427 -17.44 -1.71 -5.71
N HIS A 428 -17.14 -3.01 -5.78
CA HIS A 428 -15.78 -3.54 -5.69
C HIS A 428 -15.36 -4.16 -7.02
N THR A 429 -15.00 -3.31 -8.00
CA THR A 429 -14.44 -3.73 -9.29
C THR A 429 -13.09 -3.07 -9.52
N ASN A 430 -12.35 -3.55 -10.51
CA ASN A 430 -10.99 -3.10 -10.76
C ASN A 430 -10.91 -1.78 -11.51
N ASP A 431 -11.86 -1.51 -12.39
CA ASP A 431 -11.95 -0.33 -13.26
C ASP A 431 -13.41 0.09 -13.44
N ALA A 432 -13.65 1.18 -14.17
CA ALA A 432 -14.99 1.75 -14.37
C ALA A 432 -15.83 0.92 -15.35
N VAL A 433 -15.21 0.30 -16.35
CA VAL A 433 -15.92 -0.54 -17.34
C VAL A 433 -16.40 -1.83 -16.69
N ALA A 434 -15.52 -2.48 -15.90
CA ALA A 434 -15.86 -3.66 -15.12
C ALA A 434 -17.00 -3.41 -14.12
N ALA A 435 -17.22 -2.18 -13.68
CA ALA A 435 -18.37 -1.86 -12.83
C ALA A 435 -19.71 -1.95 -13.58
N LEU A 436 -19.74 -1.57 -14.85
CA LEU A 436 -20.93 -1.67 -15.69
C LEU A 436 -21.27 -3.14 -15.98
N THR A 437 -20.28 -3.93 -16.41
CA THR A 437 -20.47 -5.36 -16.67
C THR A 437 -20.81 -6.13 -15.42
N ARG A 438 -20.26 -5.74 -14.25
CA ARG A 438 -20.62 -6.33 -12.96
C ARG A 438 -22.10 -6.16 -12.62
N LEU A 439 -22.71 -5.01 -12.89
CA LEU A 439 -24.14 -4.81 -12.72
C LEU A 439 -24.97 -5.72 -13.64
N VAL A 440 -24.52 -5.91 -14.88
CA VAL A 440 -25.14 -6.88 -15.82
C VAL A 440 -25.03 -8.31 -15.30
N ASP A 441 -23.85 -8.71 -14.78
CA ASP A 441 -23.62 -10.04 -14.19
C ASP A 441 -24.47 -10.29 -12.94
N MET A 442 -24.81 -9.23 -12.21
CA MET A 442 -25.75 -9.30 -11.07
C MET A 442 -27.21 -9.46 -11.52
N GLY A 443 -27.48 -9.53 -12.83
CA GLY A 443 -28.81 -9.74 -13.40
C GLY A 443 -29.60 -8.46 -13.63
N ILE A 444 -28.95 -7.30 -13.60
CA ILE A 444 -29.60 -6.02 -13.88
C ILE A 444 -29.68 -5.82 -15.40
N GLU A 445 -30.86 -5.46 -15.88
CA GLU A 445 -31.09 -5.20 -17.31
C GLU A 445 -30.20 -4.05 -17.83
N PRO A 446 -29.45 -4.25 -18.93
CA PRO A 446 -28.54 -3.24 -19.48
C PRO A 446 -29.22 -1.89 -19.77
N PHE A 447 -30.46 -1.90 -20.18
CA PHE A 447 -31.28 -0.71 -20.43
C PHE A 447 -31.52 0.09 -19.14
N LEU A 448 -31.72 -0.57 -17.99
CA LEU A 448 -31.92 0.07 -16.70
C LEU A 448 -30.63 0.75 -16.24
N ILE A 449 -29.50 0.06 -16.39
CA ILE A 449 -28.18 0.61 -16.07
C ILE A 449 -27.90 1.84 -16.96
N ALA A 450 -28.09 1.71 -18.27
CA ALA A 450 -27.81 2.77 -19.24
C ALA A 450 -28.68 4.03 -19.02
N SER A 451 -29.90 3.86 -18.52
CA SER A 451 -30.84 4.98 -18.27
C SER A 451 -30.60 5.69 -16.95
N SER A 452 -30.09 4.98 -15.95
CA SER A 452 -29.93 5.46 -14.57
C SER A 452 -28.54 6.04 -14.31
N LEU A 453 -27.50 5.40 -14.86
CA LEU A 453 -26.11 5.77 -14.56
C LEU A 453 -25.72 7.04 -15.32
N THR A 454 -25.15 7.98 -14.57
CA THR A 454 -24.60 9.23 -15.11
C THR A 454 -23.09 9.23 -15.17
N LEU A 455 -22.46 8.65 -14.14
CA LEU A 455 -21.00 8.67 -13.98
C LEU A 455 -20.51 7.41 -13.26
N VAL A 456 -19.40 6.86 -13.71
CA VAL A 456 -18.64 5.83 -12.99
C VAL A 456 -17.23 6.34 -12.73
N VAL A 457 -16.74 6.18 -11.50
CA VAL A 457 -15.39 6.60 -11.09
C VAL A 457 -14.67 5.40 -10.48
N ALA A 458 -13.66 4.90 -11.16
CA ALA A 458 -12.75 3.94 -10.54
C ALA A 458 -11.58 4.67 -9.88
N GLN A 459 -11.14 4.16 -8.72
CA GLN A 459 -10.17 4.83 -7.87
C GLN A 459 -9.16 3.86 -7.27
N ARG A 460 -7.87 4.29 -7.24
CA ARG A 460 -6.78 3.68 -6.49
C ARG A 460 -6.01 4.74 -5.73
N LEU A 461 -5.28 4.32 -4.70
CA LEU A 461 -4.34 5.17 -3.97
C LEU A 461 -2.90 4.72 -4.26
N VAL A 462 -2.07 5.65 -4.68
CA VAL A 462 -0.62 5.50 -4.81
C VAL A 462 0.09 6.28 -3.70
N ARG A 463 1.23 5.79 -3.25
CA ARG A 463 2.02 6.47 -2.22
C ARG A 463 2.78 7.65 -2.83
N ARG A 464 2.93 8.71 -2.04
CA ARG A 464 3.74 9.88 -2.42
C ARG A 464 5.18 9.69 -1.95
N PRO A 465 6.19 10.02 -2.76
CA PRO A 465 7.56 10.13 -2.28
C PRO A 465 7.64 11.08 -1.08
N CYS A 466 8.43 10.70 -0.09
CA CYS A 466 8.63 11.53 1.10
C CYS A 466 9.38 12.81 0.71
N ARG A 467 8.82 13.97 1.02
CA ARG A 467 9.41 15.27 0.67
C ARG A 467 10.76 15.53 1.34
N ASP A 468 10.97 14.96 2.55
CA ASP A 468 12.19 15.18 3.33
C ASP A 468 13.40 14.38 2.80
N CYS A 469 13.17 13.36 1.97
CA CYS A 469 14.23 12.55 1.37
C CYS A 469 14.01 12.27 -0.12
N ALA A 470 13.21 13.11 -0.78
CA ALA A 470 12.93 13.01 -2.20
C ALA A 470 14.17 13.34 -3.02
N GLU A 471 14.46 12.50 -4.02
CA GLU A 471 15.54 12.72 -4.98
C GLU A 471 15.14 12.23 -6.37
N PRO A 472 15.69 12.80 -7.45
CA PRO A 472 15.48 12.27 -8.79
C PRO A 472 16.02 10.84 -8.92
N TYR A 473 15.33 9.99 -9.70
CA TYR A 473 15.78 8.64 -9.99
C TYR A 473 15.45 8.22 -11.41
N GLU A 474 16.12 7.19 -11.90
CA GLU A 474 15.85 6.55 -13.17
C GLU A 474 15.09 5.23 -12.89
N PRO A 475 13.85 5.08 -13.39
CA PRO A 475 13.10 3.82 -13.25
C PRO A 475 13.84 2.68 -13.94
N SER A 476 13.86 1.50 -13.33
CA SER A 476 14.54 0.35 -13.91
C SER A 476 13.88 -0.09 -15.23
N GLU A 477 14.67 -0.58 -16.18
CA GLU A 477 14.19 -1.12 -17.47
C GLU A 477 13.09 -2.18 -17.27
N ARG A 478 13.20 -3.01 -16.24
CA ARG A 478 12.18 -4.00 -15.87
C ARG A 478 10.84 -3.35 -15.54
N VAL A 479 10.82 -2.25 -14.81
CA VAL A 479 9.60 -1.51 -14.45
C VAL A 479 9.01 -0.86 -15.69
N LEU A 480 9.83 -0.21 -16.51
CA LEU A 480 9.40 0.42 -17.75
C LEU A 480 8.78 -0.61 -18.70
N THR A 481 9.45 -1.73 -18.94
CA THR A 481 8.92 -2.84 -19.78
C THR A 481 7.59 -3.37 -19.24
N ALA A 482 7.47 -3.58 -17.92
CA ALA A 482 6.23 -4.04 -17.30
C ALA A 482 5.10 -3.01 -17.41
N LEU A 483 5.44 -1.73 -17.55
CA LEU A 483 4.50 -0.64 -17.79
C LEU A 483 4.25 -0.39 -19.29
N GLY A 484 4.90 -1.12 -20.21
CA GLY A 484 4.82 -0.89 -21.66
C GLY A 484 5.49 0.40 -22.10
N LEU A 485 6.46 0.90 -21.34
CA LEU A 485 7.20 2.13 -21.60
C LEU A 485 8.62 1.84 -22.06
N ARG A 486 9.19 2.75 -22.84
CA ARG A 486 10.59 2.79 -23.22
C ARG A 486 11.24 4.01 -22.57
N GLU A 487 12.54 4.03 -22.48
CA GLU A 487 13.29 5.15 -21.93
C GLU A 487 12.97 6.49 -22.64
N ALA A 488 12.80 6.46 -23.97
CA ALA A 488 12.38 7.62 -24.74
C ALA A 488 11.00 8.19 -24.34
N ASP A 489 10.13 7.38 -23.75
CA ASP A 489 8.81 7.80 -23.28
C ASP A 489 8.91 8.63 -21.97
N LEU A 490 10.12 8.74 -21.37
CA LEU A 490 10.40 9.55 -20.18
C LEU A 490 10.90 10.97 -20.51
N ASP A 491 11.05 11.33 -21.77
CA ASP A 491 11.47 12.68 -22.15
C ASP A 491 10.57 13.75 -21.51
N GLY A 492 11.20 14.73 -20.83
CA GLY A 492 10.50 15.78 -20.08
C GLY A 492 9.88 15.32 -18.75
N ALA A 493 10.04 14.07 -18.34
CA ALA A 493 9.61 13.60 -17.04
C ALA A 493 10.62 14.00 -15.94
N THR A 494 10.12 14.14 -14.72
CA THR A 494 10.93 14.39 -13.52
C THR A 494 10.63 13.31 -12.47
N PRO A 495 11.05 12.04 -12.71
CA PRO A 495 10.79 10.98 -11.77
C PRO A 495 11.49 11.24 -10.43
N ILE A 496 10.74 11.05 -9.33
CA ILE A 496 11.21 11.28 -7.97
C ILE A 496 10.91 10.05 -7.13
N HIS A 497 11.89 9.62 -6.35
CA HIS A 497 11.67 8.63 -5.29
C HIS A 497 12.19 9.16 -3.94
N GLY A 498 11.82 8.51 -2.86
CA GLY A 498 12.40 8.79 -1.55
C GLY A 498 13.46 7.76 -1.21
N ARG A 499 14.67 8.21 -0.86
CA ARG A 499 15.77 7.32 -0.42
C ARG A 499 15.49 6.63 0.92
N GLY A 500 14.56 7.16 1.72
CA GLY A 500 14.31 6.75 3.09
C GLY A 500 14.94 7.72 4.11
N CYS A 501 14.17 8.09 5.14
CA CYS A 501 14.63 8.92 6.25
C CYS A 501 13.77 8.66 7.50
N ALA A 502 14.16 9.22 8.64
CA ALA A 502 13.41 9.07 9.89
C ALA A 502 11.95 9.56 9.78
N ALA A 503 11.70 10.65 9.04
CA ALA A 503 10.35 11.20 8.87
C ALA A 503 9.38 10.26 8.14
N CYS A 504 9.87 9.40 7.25
CA CYS A 504 9.07 8.40 6.55
C CYS A 504 9.25 6.98 7.11
N GLY A 505 9.97 6.79 8.22
CA GLY A 505 10.32 5.48 8.76
C GLY A 505 11.10 4.64 7.75
N ASN A 506 12.04 5.25 7.05
CA ASN A 506 12.95 4.69 6.03
C ASN A 506 12.27 4.04 4.81
N THR A 507 11.02 4.37 4.55
CA THR A 507 10.28 3.77 3.44
C THR A 507 10.41 4.52 2.14
N GLY A 508 10.90 5.76 2.18
CA GLY A 508 10.89 6.67 1.04
C GLY A 508 9.51 7.25 0.71
N PHE A 509 8.44 6.85 1.41
CA PHE A 509 7.07 7.28 1.12
C PHE A 509 6.40 7.88 2.35
N ARG A 510 5.57 8.92 2.14
CA ARG A 510 4.74 9.52 3.16
C ARG A 510 3.46 10.09 2.57
N GLY A 511 2.33 9.51 3.00
CA GLY A 511 1.00 9.86 2.49
C GLY A 511 0.69 9.24 1.13
N ARG A 512 -0.52 9.48 0.67
CA ARG A 512 -1.09 8.89 -0.55
C ARG A 512 -1.75 9.95 -1.40
N VAL A 513 -1.97 9.64 -2.67
CA VAL A 513 -2.75 10.45 -3.61
C VAL A 513 -3.62 9.53 -4.47
N GLY A 514 -4.82 10.01 -4.84
CA GLY A 514 -5.72 9.27 -5.71
C GLY A 514 -5.25 9.26 -7.16
N ILE A 515 -5.43 8.14 -7.83
CA ILE A 515 -5.50 8.05 -9.30
C ILE A 515 -6.90 7.61 -9.67
N PHE A 516 -7.42 8.20 -10.73
CA PHE A 516 -8.83 8.08 -11.08
C PHE A 516 -8.99 7.71 -12.55
N GLU A 517 -10.01 6.89 -12.81
CA GLU A 517 -10.56 6.64 -14.12
C GLU A 517 -12.02 7.07 -14.06
N VAL A 518 -12.34 8.13 -14.77
CA VAL A 518 -13.67 8.77 -14.75
C VAL A 518 -14.36 8.50 -16.07
N LEU A 519 -15.52 7.85 -16.01
CA LEU A 519 -16.32 7.44 -17.15
C LEU A 519 -17.69 8.14 -17.11
N PRO A 520 -17.88 9.26 -17.81
CA PRO A 520 -19.21 9.80 -18.08
C PRO A 520 -20.00 8.83 -18.96
N VAL A 521 -21.21 8.48 -18.54
CA VAL A 521 -22.07 7.56 -19.31
C VAL A 521 -22.73 8.31 -20.46
N THR A 522 -21.97 8.49 -21.56
CA THR A 522 -22.38 9.19 -22.78
C THR A 522 -23.36 8.35 -23.63
N ALA A 523 -23.92 8.95 -24.67
CA ALA A 523 -24.82 8.23 -25.60
C ALA A 523 -24.13 7.03 -26.26
N SER A 524 -22.84 7.13 -26.61
CA SER A 524 -22.07 6.02 -27.18
C SER A 524 -21.87 4.88 -26.20
N VAL A 525 -21.56 5.20 -24.93
CA VAL A 525 -21.39 4.20 -23.85
C VAL A 525 -22.73 3.52 -23.55
N ARG A 526 -23.84 4.28 -23.49
CA ARG A 526 -25.20 3.72 -23.32
C ARG A 526 -25.56 2.77 -24.45
N SER A 527 -25.30 3.16 -25.70
CA SER A 527 -25.56 2.32 -26.87
C SER A 527 -24.75 1.03 -26.82
N ALA A 528 -23.45 1.10 -26.50
CA ALA A 528 -22.60 -0.08 -26.36
C ALA A 528 -23.14 -1.02 -25.28
N LEU A 529 -23.51 -0.47 -24.12
CA LEU A 529 -24.04 -1.25 -22.99
C LEU A 529 -25.37 -1.96 -23.33
N ILE A 530 -26.26 -1.32 -24.09
CA ILE A 530 -27.55 -1.89 -24.44
C ILE A 530 -27.39 -2.98 -25.51
N HIS A 531 -26.56 -2.75 -26.52
CA HIS A 531 -26.49 -3.64 -27.68
C HIS A 531 -25.41 -4.71 -27.56
N THR A 532 -24.33 -4.42 -26.86
CA THR A 532 -23.17 -5.31 -26.69
C THR A 532 -22.57 -5.14 -25.29
N PRO A 533 -23.23 -5.66 -24.24
CA PRO A 533 -22.84 -5.42 -22.83
C PRO A 533 -21.62 -6.25 -22.44
N ASN A 534 -20.50 -6.08 -23.15
CA ASN A 534 -19.22 -6.67 -22.81
C ASN A 534 -18.14 -5.60 -22.59
N GLU A 535 -17.08 -5.96 -21.87
CA GLU A 535 -16.00 -5.03 -21.50
C GLU A 535 -15.32 -4.41 -22.72
N ASP A 536 -15.14 -5.16 -23.80
CA ASP A 536 -14.44 -4.68 -25.00
C ASP A 536 -15.22 -3.56 -25.70
N ALA A 537 -16.51 -3.78 -25.95
CA ALA A 537 -17.33 -2.81 -26.66
C ALA A 537 -17.59 -1.55 -25.81
N VAL A 538 -17.91 -1.74 -24.52
CA VAL A 538 -18.13 -0.64 -23.57
C VAL A 538 -16.83 0.12 -23.35
N GLY A 539 -15.69 -0.57 -23.19
CA GLY A 539 -14.36 0.03 -23.03
C GLY A 539 -13.92 0.81 -24.26
N ALA A 540 -14.18 0.30 -25.47
CA ALA A 540 -13.91 1.03 -26.72
C ALA A 540 -14.73 2.33 -26.79
N ALA A 541 -16.03 2.27 -26.46
CA ALA A 541 -16.89 3.45 -26.42
C ALA A 541 -16.46 4.46 -25.35
N ALA A 542 -16.01 3.98 -24.17
CA ALA A 542 -15.49 4.80 -23.08
C ALA A 542 -14.21 5.55 -23.49
N ARG A 543 -13.24 4.85 -24.07
CA ARG A 543 -12.00 5.46 -24.59
C ARG A 543 -12.27 6.47 -25.69
N ALA A 544 -13.16 6.14 -26.63
CA ALA A 544 -13.57 7.08 -27.68
C ALA A 544 -14.27 8.33 -27.13
N ALA A 545 -14.90 8.24 -25.94
CA ALA A 545 -15.48 9.36 -25.21
C ALA A 545 -14.45 10.14 -24.36
N GLY A 546 -13.16 9.80 -24.41
CA GLY A 546 -12.08 10.50 -23.71
C GLY A 546 -11.75 9.96 -22.31
N MET A 547 -12.26 8.78 -21.92
CA MET A 547 -11.90 8.17 -20.66
C MET A 547 -10.41 7.84 -20.61
N THR A 548 -9.73 8.33 -19.57
CA THR A 548 -8.32 8.01 -19.29
C THR A 548 -8.26 6.88 -18.28
N SER A 549 -7.50 5.82 -18.59
CA SER A 549 -7.37 4.65 -17.69
C SER A 549 -6.64 5.01 -16.39
N LEU A 550 -6.87 4.21 -15.33
CA LEU A 550 -6.15 4.32 -14.05
C LEU A 550 -4.62 4.32 -14.25
N ARG A 551 -4.14 3.49 -15.17
CA ARG A 551 -2.72 3.38 -15.49
C ARG A 551 -2.20 4.67 -16.12
N THR A 552 -2.86 5.18 -17.15
CA THR A 552 -2.48 6.43 -17.82
C THR A 552 -2.48 7.61 -16.85
N ALA A 553 -3.51 7.71 -15.99
CA ALA A 553 -3.57 8.71 -14.93
C ALA A 553 -2.41 8.57 -13.93
N GLY A 554 -2.09 7.32 -13.53
CA GLY A 554 -0.95 7.02 -12.65
C GLY A 554 0.39 7.38 -13.27
N LEU A 555 0.60 7.04 -14.54
CA LEU A 555 1.82 7.38 -15.29
C LEU A 555 2.01 8.89 -15.44
N ALA A 556 0.94 9.65 -15.68
CA ALA A 556 1.01 11.10 -15.71
C ALA A 556 1.50 11.69 -14.39
N ARG A 557 1.08 11.11 -13.24
CA ARG A 557 1.58 11.51 -11.92
C ARG A 557 3.03 11.10 -11.67
N ALA A 558 3.41 9.88 -12.07
CA ALA A 558 4.78 9.41 -11.93
C ALA A 558 5.76 10.29 -12.73
N ARG A 559 5.38 10.72 -13.93
CA ARG A 559 6.16 11.67 -14.72
C ARG A 559 6.35 13.04 -14.06
N ARG A 560 5.40 13.48 -13.23
CA ARG A 560 5.49 14.73 -12.44
C ARG A 560 6.17 14.54 -11.07
N GLY A 561 6.63 13.32 -10.75
CA GLY A 561 7.26 13.03 -9.46
C GLY A 561 6.28 12.99 -8.27
N GLU A 562 4.98 12.94 -8.50
CA GLU A 562 3.95 12.87 -7.44
C GLU A 562 3.83 11.46 -6.84
N THR A 563 4.28 10.45 -7.59
CA THR A 563 4.42 9.04 -7.19
C THR A 563 5.55 8.41 -7.98
N THR A 564 5.85 7.12 -7.75
CA THR A 564 6.87 6.39 -8.50
C THR A 564 6.23 5.46 -9.54
N PHE A 565 7.00 5.06 -10.56
CA PHE A 565 6.54 4.12 -11.58
C PHE A 565 6.24 2.74 -10.97
N GLU A 566 6.99 2.32 -9.96
CA GLU A 566 6.77 1.07 -9.20
C GLU A 566 5.43 1.09 -8.48
N GLU A 567 5.01 2.23 -7.93
CA GLU A 567 3.71 2.38 -7.28
C GLU A 567 2.57 2.27 -8.28
N VAL A 568 2.71 2.88 -9.46
CA VAL A 568 1.71 2.72 -10.54
C VAL A 568 1.58 1.26 -10.94
N LEU A 569 2.72 0.58 -11.17
CA LEU A 569 2.73 -0.86 -11.51
C LEU A 569 2.09 -1.71 -10.41
N ARG A 570 2.30 -1.37 -9.14
CA ARG A 570 1.75 -2.11 -7.99
C ARG A 570 0.23 -2.06 -7.92
N VAL A 571 -0.40 -0.96 -8.31
CA VAL A 571 -1.84 -0.74 -8.10
C VAL A 571 -2.69 -0.83 -9.36
N THR A 572 -2.07 -0.80 -10.54
CA THR A 572 -2.77 -0.90 -11.82
C THR A 572 -2.52 -2.26 -12.47
N GLN A 573 -3.56 -2.80 -13.07
CA GLN A 573 -3.41 -3.96 -13.95
C GLN A 573 -2.82 -3.50 -15.28
N VAL A 574 -2.18 -4.42 -16.00
CA VAL A 574 -1.76 -4.17 -17.38
C VAL A 574 -3.03 -4.03 -18.20
N ASP A 575 -3.30 -2.82 -18.68
CA ASP A 575 -4.37 -2.59 -19.64
C ASP A 575 -3.96 -3.27 -20.94
N VAL A 576 -4.49 -4.45 -21.19
CA VAL A 576 -4.31 -5.16 -22.47
C VAL A 576 -4.87 -4.32 -23.63
N ALA A 577 -5.68 -3.32 -23.31
CA ALA A 577 -6.34 -2.42 -24.26
C ALA A 577 -5.46 -1.30 -24.86
N ASP A 578 -4.33 -0.99 -24.26
CA ASP A 578 -3.33 -0.07 -24.87
C ASP A 578 -2.36 -0.79 -25.83
N GLY A 579 -2.48 -2.12 -25.96
CA GLY A 579 -1.75 -2.94 -26.91
C GLY A 579 -2.30 -2.87 -28.34
N ARG A 580 -1.45 -3.22 -29.31
CA ARG A 580 -1.85 -3.39 -30.72
C ARG A 580 -3.02 -4.35 -30.81
N ARG A 581 -4.04 -3.98 -31.60
CA ARG A 581 -5.17 -4.87 -31.89
C ARG A 581 -5.04 -5.48 -33.28
N CYS A 582 -5.45 -6.72 -33.39
CA CYS A 582 -5.55 -7.38 -34.67
C CYS A 582 -6.64 -6.74 -35.56
N ALA A 583 -6.25 -6.20 -36.70
CA ALA A 583 -7.19 -5.58 -37.66
C ALA A 583 -8.25 -6.55 -38.17
N SER A 584 -8.00 -7.87 -38.11
CA SER A 584 -8.90 -8.90 -38.61
C SER A 584 -9.91 -9.41 -37.60
N CYS A 585 -9.52 -9.62 -36.33
CA CYS A 585 -10.42 -10.18 -35.30
C CYS A 585 -10.58 -9.30 -34.07
N ASN A 586 -9.96 -8.10 -34.06
CA ASN A 586 -10.01 -7.07 -33.01
C ASN A 586 -9.56 -7.54 -31.62
N ARG A 587 -8.81 -8.64 -31.53
CA ARG A 587 -8.21 -9.11 -30.26
C ARG A 587 -6.89 -8.42 -30.00
N ASP A 588 -6.61 -8.24 -28.72
CA ASP A 588 -5.38 -7.59 -28.28
C ASP A 588 -4.15 -8.43 -28.60
N LEU A 589 -3.08 -7.77 -29.02
CA LEU A 589 -1.81 -8.37 -29.41
C LEU A 589 -0.68 -7.74 -28.59
N ALA A 590 0.28 -8.53 -28.16
CA ALA A 590 1.50 -7.97 -27.61
C ALA A 590 2.29 -7.24 -28.71
N ASP A 591 3.04 -6.20 -28.34
CA ASP A 591 3.73 -5.33 -29.31
C ASP A 591 4.77 -6.06 -30.16
N ASP A 592 5.27 -7.19 -29.70
CA ASP A 592 6.20 -8.09 -30.37
C ASP A 592 5.53 -9.12 -31.27
N MET A 593 4.19 -9.21 -31.29
CA MET A 593 3.48 -10.16 -32.12
C MET A 593 3.40 -9.67 -33.56
N VAL A 594 3.91 -10.48 -34.49
CA VAL A 594 3.87 -10.24 -35.94
C VAL A 594 2.70 -10.93 -36.61
N ALA A 595 2.02 -11.86 -35.94
CA ALA A 595 0.81 -12.52 -36.39
C ALA A 595 -0.14 -12.74 -35.21
N CYS A 596 -1.43 -12.60 -35.46
CA CYS A 596 -2.47 -12.85 -34.46
C CYS A 596 -2.57 -14.35 -34.16
N PRO A 597 -2.39 -14.81 -32.90
CA PRO A 597 -2.46 -16.23 -32.58
C PRO A 597 -3.88 -16.82 -32.70
N TRP A 598 -4.92 -15.97 -32.76
CA TRP A 598 -6.32 -16.43 -32.82
C TRP A 598 -6.88 -16.49 -34.23
N CYS A 599 -6.51 -15.56 -35.12
CA CYS A 599 -7.04 -15.57 -36.51
C CYS A 599 -5.94 -15.69 -37.56
N THR A 600 -4.69 -15.82 -37.14
CA THR A 600 -3.51 -15.97 -38.01
C THR A 600 -3.26 -14.78 -38.97
N ALA A 601 -3.98 -13.67 -38.82
CA ALA A 601 -3.74 -12.48 -39.62
C ALA A 601 -2.39 -11.87 -39.29
N VAL A 602 -1.59 -11.49 -40.29
CA VAL A 602 -0.33 -10.79 -40.13
C VAL A 602 -0.61 -9.36 -39.65
N VAL A 603 0.05 -8.94 -38.61
CA VAL A 603 -0.23 -7.68 -37.87
C VAL A 603 0.69 -6.53 -38.28
N ASN A 604 1.82 -6.85 -38.93
CA ASN A 604 2.76 -5.85 -39.44
C ASN A 604 2.78 -5.84 -40.97
N ASP A 605 2.47 -4.69 -41.54
CA ASP A 605 2.51 -4.41 -42.96
C ASP A 605 3.89 -4.08 -43.52
N ALA A 606 4.94 -4.21 -42.72
CA ALA A 606 6.26 -3.88 -43.20
C ALA A 606 7.25 -4.98 -42.89
N ASP A 607 7.83 -5.44 -43.94
CA ASP A 607 8.99 -6.33 -44.05
C ASP A 607 8.71 -7.83 -44.10
N SER A 608 8.94 -8.30 -45.30
CA SER A 608 9.23 -9.70 -45.64
C SER A 608 10.40 -10.31 -44.81
N SER A 609 10.76 -9.70 -43.70
CA SER A 609 11.89 -10.07 -42.84
C SER A 609 11.54 -11.10 -41.77
N HIS A 610 10.27 -11.53 -41.64
CA HIS A 610 9.89 -12.50 -40.60
C HIS A 610 9.14 -13.70 -41.19
N CYS A 611 9.35 -14.86 -40.58
CA CYS A 611 8.73 -16.12 -41.00
C CYS A 611 7.21 -16.12 -40.69
N THR A 612 6.39 -16.37 -41.68
CA THR A 612 4.91 -16.44 -41.53
C THR A 612 4.42 -17.57 -40.64
N SER A 613 5.27 -18.56 -40.33
CA SER A 613 4.94 -19.72 -39.50
C SER A 613 5.42 -19.63 -38.07
N CYS A 614 6.63 -19.10 -37.84
CA CYS A 614 7.22 -19.05 -36.50
C CYS A 614 7.61 -17.65 -36.05
N ALA A 615 7.26 -16.62 -36.84
CA ALA A 615 7.48 -15.21 -36.59
C ALA A 615 8.93 -14.78 -36.28
N ARG A 616 9.93 -15.66 -36.50
CA ARG A 616 11.34 -15.31 -36.29
C ARG A 616 11.88 -14.50 -37.46
N PRO A 617 12.82 -13.59 -37.23
CA PRO A 617 13.41 -12.77 -38.28
C PRO A 617 14.08 -13.64 -39.34
N LEU A 618 13.90 -13.27 -40.61
CA LEU A 618 14.50 -13.93 -41.77
C LEU A 618 15.41 -12.96 -42.50
N GLU A 619 16.55 -13.39 -42.91
CA GLU A 619 17.39 -12.59 -43.81
C GLU A 619 16.79 -12.52 -45.21
N PRO A 620 17.02 -11.43 -45.97
CA PRO A 620 16.39 -11.20 -47.26
C PRO A 620 16.54 -12.33 -48.26
N ASP A 621 17.66 -13.03 -48.19
CA ASP A 621 18.07 -14.08 -49.15
C ASP A 621 17.62 -15.49 -48.77
N TRP A 622 17.01 -15.65 -47.59
CA TRP A 622 16.57 -16.98 -47.15
C TRP A 622 15.28 -17.40 -47.85
N LYS A 623 15.35 -18.52 -48.54
CA LYS A 623 14.18 -19.14 -49.24
C LYS A 623 13.35 -20.03 -48.31
N ILE A 624 13.93 -20.44 -47.18
CA ILE A 624 13.32 -21.35 -46.21
C ILE A 624 13.66 -20.81 -44.81
N CYS A 625 12.71 -20.82 -43.92
CA CYS A 625 12.95 -20.48 -42.51
C CYS A 625 13.85 -21.55 -41.86
N PRO A 626 15.04 -21.20 -41.32
CA PRO A 626 15.95 -22.19 -40.74
C PRO A 626 15.42 -22.82 -39.45
N TRP A 627 14.42 -22.21 -38.79
CA TRP A 627 13.88 -22.71 -37.52
C TRP A 627 12.65 -23.61 -37.70
N CYS A 628 11.72 -23.31 -38.60
CA CYS A 628 10.51 -24.11 -38.81
C CYS A 628 10.43 -24.78 -40.17
N ARG A 629 11.40 -24.54 -41.04
CA ARG A 629 11.55 -25.14 -42.39
C ARG A 629 10.40 -24.83 -43.37
N VAL A 630 9.59 -23.81 -43.07
CA VAL A 630 8.51 -23.34 -43.98
C VAL A 630 9.14 -22.52 -45.09
N SER A 631 8.73 -22.81 -46.34
CA SER A 631 9.23 -22.08 -47.51
C SER A 631 8.60 -20.68 -47.55
N ARG A 632 9.42 -19.69 -47.95
CA ARG A 632 8.98 -18.32 -48.18
C ARG A 632 8.26 -18.29 -49.53
N VAL A 633 6.93 -18.41 -49.51
CA VAL A 633 6.12 -18.26 -50.74
C VAL A 633 6.08 -16.77 -51.05
N SER A 634 6.61 -16.39 -52.18
CA SER A 634 6.50 -15.03 -52.73
C SER A 634 5.06 -14.71 -53.01
N GLN A 635 4.50 -13.79 -52.24
CA GLN A 635 3.18 -13.17 -52.55
C GLN A 635 3.37 -12.06 -53.60
N ASN A 636 3.89 -12.37 -54.76
CA ASN A 636 3.90 -11.50 -55.92
C ASN A 636 3.44 -12.28 -57.16
N SER A 637 2.16 -12.65 -57.20
CA SER A 637 1.47 -12.95 -58.48
C SER A 637 -0.03 -13.00 -58.22
N LYS A 638 -0.69 -11.88 -58.23
CA LYS A 638 -2.11 -11.72 -58.63
C LYS A 638 -2.25 -10.41 -59.34
N VAL A 639 -1.90 -10.40 -60.62
CA VAL A 639 -2.51 -9.57 -61.64
C VAL A 639 -2.50 -10.37 -62.93
N ALA A 640 -3.66 -10.48 -63.57
CA ALA A 640 -4.02 -10.96 -64.92
C ALA A 640 -3.88 -12.49 -65.14
N ASP A 641 -4.88 -13.25 -65.46
CA ASP A 641 -5.65 -13.17 -66.71
C ASP A 641 -6.92 -14.04 -66.64
N ASP A 642 -7.91 -13.56 -67.30
CA ASP A 642 -9.13 -14.22 -67.73
C ASP A 642 -8.85 -15.38 -68.71
N ASP A 643 -9.82 -16.27 -68.77
CA ASP A 643 -10.25 -17.13 -69.86
C ASP A 643 -9.95 -18.63 -69.88
N ALA A 644 -11.04 -19.32 -70.09
CA ALA A 644 -11.24 -20.57 -70.80
C ALA A 644 -11.37 -21.89 -70.02
N THR A 645 -12.64 -22.26 -69.90
CA THR A 645 -13.30 -23.54 -70.31
C THR A 645 -12.80 -24.88 -69.81
N SER A 646 -13.75 -25.56 -69.17
CA SER A 646 -14.23 -26.93 -69.44
C SER A 646 -13.60 -28.12 -68.68
N THR A 647 -14.60 -28.84 -68.17
CA THR A 647 -14.73 -30.31 -68.05
C THR A 647 -14.03 -31.06 -66.94
N GLY A 648 -14.81 -31.61 -66.07
CA GLY A 648 -14.93 -33.03 -65.89
C GLY A 648 -14.50 -33.65 -64.55
N ALA A 649 -15.53 -34.12 -63.90
CA ALA A 649 -15.56 -35.37 -63.12
C ALA A 649 -14.88 -35.54 -61.79
N GLY A 650 -15.68 -35.84 -60.80
CA GLY A 650 -15.47 -36.96 -59.90
C GLY A 650 -15.45 -36.67 -58.39
N SER A 651 -16.62 -36.76 -57.75
CA SER A 651 -16.77 -36.98 -56.31
C SER A 651 -16.08 -38.28 -55.82
N PRO A 652 -15.81 -38.46 -54.56
CA PRO A 652 -16.91 -38.92 -53.72
C PRO A 652 -17.00 -38.29 -52.30
N VAL A 653 -18.25 -38.18 -51.92
CA VAL A 653 -18.82 -37.94 -50.63
C VAL A 653 -18.44 -39.09 -49.66
N VAL A 654 -17.99 -38.79 -48.48
CA VAL A 654 -18.03 -39.71 -47.33
C VAL A 654 -18.93 -39.11 -46.27
N GLN A 655 -20.10 -39.71 -46.16
CA GLN A 655 -21.02 -39.56 -45.04
C GLN A 655 -20.44 -40.19 -43.80
N LEU A 656 -20.48 -39.52 -42.69
CA LEU A 656 -20.38 -40.12 -41.35
C LEU A 656 -21.68 -39.89 -40.61
N GLN A 657 -22.25 -41.03 -40.28
CA GLN A 657 -23.53 -41.23 -39.65
C GLN A 657 -23.63 -40.74 -38.22
N ASP A 658 -24.74 -40.13 -37.97
CA ASP A 658 -25.43 -39.92 -36.71
C ASP A 658 -25.48 -41.20 -35.84
N ARG A 659 -25.07 -41.13 -34.56
CA ARG A 659 -25.52 -42.06 -33.51
C ARG A 659 -25.97 -41.26 -32.30
N ARG A 660 -27.26 -40.97 -32.27
CA ARG A 660 -28.00 -40.67 -31.03
C ARG A 660 -28.02 -41.91 -30.14
N ARG A 661 -27.77 -41.75 -28.85
CA ARG A 661 -28.32 -42.62 -27.81
C ARG A 661 -28.83 -41.78 -26.63
N SER A 662 -30.12 -42.02 -26.40
CA SER A 662 -30.95 -41.45 -25.34
C SER A 662 -30.64 -41.99 -23.93
N PRO A 663 -31.28 -41.45 -22.87
CA PRO A 663 -30.81 -41.55 -21.49
C PRO A 663 -31.39 -42.73 -20.73
N ARG A 664 -30.71 -43.17 -19.63
CA ARG A 664 -31.33 -43.97 -18.59
C ARG A 664 -31.21 -43.32 -17.22
N LYS A 665 -32.39 -43.20 -16.61
CA LYS A 665 -32.65 -42.91 -15.21
C LYS A 665 -31.95 -43.90 -14.25
N LYS A 666 -31.34 -43.42 -13.21
CA LYS A 666 -31.71 -43.74 -11.79
C LYS A 666 -31.14 -42.66 -10.92
#